data_d3d928768d5c87eb505eccc7b1995b7a
#
_entry.id   d3d928768d5c87eb505eccc7b1995b7a
#
_cell.length_a   1.000
_cell.length_b   1.000
_cell.length_c   1.000
_cell.angle_alpha   90.00
_cell.angle_beta   90.00
_cell.angle_gamma   90.00
#
_symmetry.space_group_name_H-M   'P 1'
#
loop_
_entity.id
_entity.type
_entity.pdbx_description
1 polymer ?
#
loop_
_entity_poly.entity_id
_entity_poly.type
_entity_poly.pdbx_seq_one_letter_code
_entity_poly.pdbx_strand_id
1 'polypeptide(L)'
;MKLSPQWIREFVDLAVDDSRLAEDLTSVGIAAEGISGSGADAVFEMEIGTNRPDAMNHYGVAREAAAIYEVPLKQLSALSERSRLLAKDARNGAPGGLPGAPFPIILEEPEFCPRFTARVIRGARIQPSPEKIANRLRLLDQRPISNAVDATNYVLWGMGKPTHVYDQDLLEGGKLIVRKARDGEKLKTLDGVERTLSSEDLVVADAKKPVGLAGVMGGFDSMITEKTKNIVIESAWWDPAIVRKMSRRHGLHTDASHRFERGADFESTVLSCDLVAEMILQSGGGELQGDLVDVVARKMDQALIVLRVAEVWRILGSTLKEAEMLRILKRLAFECVPAGLTGGQFDVKVPSWRLDVEREIDLIEEIARLHGYDKFENTLPAYSGAVMELPHAAADAAVRGRALALGYNEAISLTFISHADAENFSFSAVGAKVLELENPQSEEASVMRTSLTPGMLDMLAWNLNRDSENVRLFEMAQVYQLVDGERAEPKRACLGATLAAVKGAMPAGAILDLSKEASKSEQAAATEVFRAFKGDVENLLAPFAGKNLSFDRQTAEYFHPGRSARALLDGLPVAQFGQIHPDVAGARKLRQDVFLAELDLENLYPRGLREPLSAPLPKYPAVDRDFSFIFDDAVSFEQMRQAAAAEQVNELREFKPVEMFRSASIGAGKYSILLRAKFQSSERTLREEEVAKSSAKIVAALQGLGGTQRA
;
A
#
# COMPACT_ATOMS: atom_id res chain seq x y z
N MET A 1 -7.77 14.08 6.36
CA MET A 1 -8.57 14.98 7.22
C MET A 1 -8.62 16.36 6.59
N LYS A 2 -9.77 17.09 6.69
CA LYS A 2 -9.91 18.44 6.11
C LYS A 2 -9.64 19.54 7.12
N LEU A 3 -8.83 20.55 6.77
CA LEU A 3 -8.57 21.74 7.58
C LEU A 3 -8.61 23.00 6.72
N SER A 4 -9.16 24.11 7.26
CA SER A 4 -9.22 25.38 6.57
C SER A 4 -7.97 26.22 6.88
N PRO A 5 -7.16 26.61 5.87
CA PRO A 5 -6.02 27.49 6.08
C PRO A 5 -6.42 28.88 6.60
N GLN A 6 -7.61 29.37 6.25
CA GLN A 6 -8.13 30.60 6.78
C GLN A 6 -8.42 30.50 8.28
N TRP A 7 -8.92 29.37 8.76
CA TRP A 7 -9.13 29.16 10.19
C TRP A 7 -7.82 29.01 10.95
N ILE A 8 -6.80 28.35 10.35
CA ILE A 8 -5.43 28.30 10.91
C ILE A 8 -4.88 29.71 11.11
N ARG A 9 -5.04 30.61 10.12
CA ARG A 9 -4.57 32.01 10.19
C ARG A 9 -5.28 32.85 11.24
N GLU A 10 -6.40 32.43 11.78
CA GLU A 10 -6.98 33.13 12.95
C GLU A 10 -6.13 32.98 14.21
N PHE A 11 -5.35 31.90 14.30
CA PHE A 11 -4.48 31.61 15.43
C PHE A 11 -3.04 32.05 15.25
N VAL A 12 -2.61 32.27 14.01
CA VAL A 12 -1.23 32.64 13.68
C VAL A 12 -1.21 33.52 12.43
N ASP A 13 -0.44 34.62 12.50
CA ASP A 13 -0.33 35.55 11.39
C ASP A 13 0.76 35.09 10.42
N LEU A 14 0.35 34.57 9.25
CA LEU A 14 1.22 34.01 8.23
C LEU A 14 1.22 34.90 6.97
N ALA A 15 2.42 35.31 6.52
CA ALA A 15 2.59 36.09 5.30
C ALA A 15 2.65 35.25 4.01
N VAL A 16 2.73 33.93 4.14
CA VAL A 16 2.83 33.00 3.00
C VAL A 16 1.45 32.65 2.46
N ASP A 17 1.38 32.22 1.19
CA ASP A 17 0.16 31.68 0.58
C ASP A 17 -0.14 30.24 1.06
N ASP A 18 -1.28 29.70 0.61
CA ASP A 18 -1.73 28.38 1.04
C ASP A 18 -0.87 27.24 0.48
N SER A 19 -0.35 27.40 -0.74
CA SER A 19 0.52 26.38 -1.37
C SER A 19 1.84 26.27 -0.60
N ARG A 20 2.45 27.40 -0.28
CA ARG A 20 3.70 27.44 0.48
C ARG A 20 3.49 26.91 1.91
N LEU A 21 2.37 27.25 2.55
CA LEU A 21 2.04 26.73 3.88
C LEU A 21 1.90 25.19 3.85
N ALA A 22 1.23 24.64 2.84
CA ALA A 22 1.06 23.20 2.68
C ALA A 22 2.41 22.48 2.46
N GLU A 23 3.30 23.04 1.62
CA GLU A 23 4.65 22.52 1.40
C GLU A 23 5.48 22.52 2.69
N ASP A 24 5.49 23.62 3.42
CA ASP A 24 6.30 23.77 4.63
C ASP A 24 5.77 22.87 5.77
N LEU A 25 4.45 22.71 5.91
CA LEU A 25 3.87 21.75 6.85
C LEU A 25 4.27 20.31 6.47
N THR A 26 4.21 19.97 5.18
CA THR A 26 4.61 18.66 4.69
C THR A 26 6.08 18.38 4.98
N SER A 27 6.95 19.37 4.82
CA SER A 27 8.40 19.24 5.07
C SER A 27 8.75 18.89 6.51
N VAL A 28 7.87 19.21 7.46
CA VAL A 28 8.04 18.90 8.90
C VAL A 28 7.18 17.72 9.37
N GLY A 29 6.61 16.94 8.43
CA GLY A 29 5.88 15.71 8.73
C GLY A 29 4.38 15.90 9.02
N ILE A 30 3.80 17.06 8.70
CA ILE A 30 2.35 17.31 8.73
C ILE A 30 1.86 17.40 7.28
N ALA A 31 1.69 16.23 6.65
CA ALA A 31 1.48 16.14 5.20
C ALA A 31 0.16 16.76 4.73
N ALA A 32 0.24 17.66 3.75
CA ALA A 32 -0.89 18.15 2.98
C ALA A 32 -0.87 17.48 1.60
N GLU A 33 -1.81 16.57 1.36
CA GLU A 33 -1.92 15.79 0.12
C GLU A 33 -2.55 16.58 -1.02
N GLY A 34 -3.33 17.62 -0.70
CA GLY A 34 -3.97 18.46 -1.68
C GLY A 34 -4.61 19.70 -1.09
N ILE A 35 -4.95 20.63 -1.98
CA ILE A 35 -5.71 21.84 -1.68
C ILE A 35 -6.93 21.87 -2.58
N SER A 36 -8.11 21.94 -1.98
CA SER A 36 -9.37 22.11 -2.70
C SER A 36 -9.99 23.46 -2.36
N GLY A 37 -10.80 24.03 -3.28
CA GLY A 37 -11.36 25.38 -3.11
C GLY A 37 -10.33 26.49 -3.29
N SER A 38 -10.71 27.72 -2.95
CA SER A 38 -9.82 28.89 -3.02
C SER A 38 -10.27 30.00 -2.08
N GLY A 39 -9.33 30.83 -1.60
CA GLY A 39 -9.62 31.98 -0.73
C GLY A 39 -10.27 31.53 0.59
N ALA A 40 -11.47 32.06 0.89
CA ALA A 40 -12.19 31.73 2.14
C ALA A 40 -12.66 30.26 2.20
N ASP A 41 -12.85 29.63 1.04
CA ASP A 41 -13.35 28.26 0.91
C ASP A 41 -12.21 27.26 0.67
N ALA A 42 -10.96 27.68 0.80
CA ALA A 42 -9.81 26.79 0.69
C ALA A 42 -9.79 25.76 1.82
N VAL A 43 -9.51 24.51 1.48
CA VAL A 43 -9.39 23.37 2.40
C VAL A 43 -8.15 22.57 2.06
N PHE A 44 -7.33 22.30 3.05
CA PHE A 44 -6.24 21.33 2.98
C PHE A 44 -6.75 19.92 3.22
N GLU A 45 -6.35 19.00 2.38
CA GLU A 45 -6.50 17.56 2.63
C GLU A 45 -5.23 17.06 3.33
N MET A 46 -5.36 16.81 4.64
CA MET A 46 -4.22 16.50 5.50
C MET A 46 -4.16 15.02 5.84
N GLU A 47 -2.96 14.43 5.72
CA GLU A 47 -2.63 13.14 6.33
C GLU A 47 -1.80 13.40 7.59
N ILE A 48 -2.39 13.18 8.75
CA ILE A 48 -1.73 13.38 10.05
C ILE A 48 -1.45 12.04 10.69
N GLY A 49 -0.19 11.79 11.01
CA GLY A 49 0.26 10.57 11.67
C GLY A 49 -0.53 10.25 12.93
N THR A 50 -0.76 8.96 13.20
CA THR A 50 -1.55 8.51 14.36
C THR A 50 -0.90 8.87 15.70
N ASN A 51 0.40 9.12 15.72
CA ASN A 51 1.19 9.59 16.86
C ASN A 51 1.06 11.11 17.09
N ARG A 52 0.46 11.86 16.14
CA ARG A 52 0.32 13.32 16.22
C ARG A 52 -1.13 13.78 16.42
N PRO A 53 -1.87 13.24 17.43
CA PRO A 53 -3.25 13.69 17.71
C PRO A 53 -3.33 15.18 18.04
N ASP A 54 -2.26 15.77 18.54
CA ASP A 54 -2.12 17.20 18.81
C ASP A 54 -2.29 18.08 17.55
N ALA A 55 -1.96 17.56 16.37
CA ALA A 55 -2.11 18.25 15.08
C ALA A 55 -3.43 17.91 14.36
N MET A 56 -4.28 17.02 14.89
CA MET A 56 -5.58 16.69 14.29
C MET A 56 -6.66 17.76 14.49
N ASN A 57 -6.26 19.03 14.40
CA ASN A 57 -7.12 20.20 14.56
C ASN A 57 -6.42 21.47 14.07
N HIS A 58 -7.19 22.56 13.90
CA HIS A 58 -6.67 23.82 13.37
C HIS A 58 -5.63 24.49 14.26
N TYR A 59 -5.85 24.49 15.59
CA TYR A 59 -4.93 25.11 16.53
C TYR A 59 -3.61 24.35 16.65
N GLY A 60 -3.66 23.02 16.58
CA GLY A 60 -2.46 22.17 16.55
C GLY A 60 -1.59 22.45 15.32
N VAL A 61 -2.21 22.52 14.14
CA VAL A 61 -1.48 22.89 12.91
C VAL A 61 -1.00 24.34 12.96
N ALA A 62 -1.75 25.26 13.58
CA ALA A 62 -1.31 26.63 13.79
C ALA A 62 -0.06 26.70 14.72
N ARG A 63 0.06 25.82 15.74
CA ARG A 63 1.27 25.69 16.57
C ARG A 63 2.49 25.29 15.73
N GLU A 64 2.31 24.30 14.85
CA GLU A 64 3.37 23.87 13.93
C GLU A 64 3.78 25.01 12.99
N ALA A 65 2.80 25.68 12.37
CA ALA A 65 3.06 26.84 11.52
C ALA A 65 3.77 27.97 12.28
N ALA A 66 3.34 28.27 13.50
CA ALA A 66 4.01 29.25 14.36
C ALA A 66 5.48 28.88 14.64
N ALA A 67 5.75 27.58 14.84
CA ALA A 67 7.10 27.08 15.03
C ALA A 67 7.93 27.15 13.74
N ILE A 68 7.37 26.81 12.58
CA ILE A 68 8.05 26.90 11.28
C ILE A 68 8.48 28.34 10.96
N TYR A 69 7.53 29.26 11.04
CA TYR A 69 7.75 30.67 10.64
C TYR A 69 8.27 31.57 11.73
N GLU A 70 8.51 31.05 12.94
CA GLU A 70 8.98 31.83 14.12
C GLU A 70 8.10 33.03 14.49
N VAL A 71 6.81 32.88 14.32
CA VAL A 71 5.81 33.90 14.63
C VAL A 71 5.00 33.55 15.89
N PRO A 72 4.47 34.53 16.63
CA PRO A 72 3.71 34.23 17.83
C PRO A 72 2.38 33.54 17.53
N LEU A 73 2.08 32.49 18.31
CA LEU A 73 0.77 31.84 18.32
C LEU A 73 -0.17 32.64 19.23
N LYS A 74 -1.37 32.93 18.73
CA LYS A 74 -2.42 33.59 19.54
C LYS A 74 -2.93 32.62 20.60
N GLN A 75 -2.93 33.03 21.84
CA GLN A 75 -3.41 32.24 22.96
C GLN A 75 -4.94 32.06 22.88
N LEU A 76 -5.41 30.82 23.03
CA LEU A 76 -6.85 30.57 23.23
C LEU A 76 -7.22 31.04 24.65
N SER A 77 -8.18 31.93 24.73
CA SER A 77 -8.73 32.37 26.01
C SER A 77 -10.24 32.36 25.90
N ALA A 78 -10.89 31.59 26.74
CA ALA A 78 -12.33 31.64 26.92
C ALA A 78 -12.63 32.28 28.30
N LEU A 79 -13.69 33.02 28.38
CA LEU A 79 -14.16 33.67 29.58
C LEU A 79 -13.09 34.53 30.31
N SER A 80 -13.40 35.76 30.72
CA SER A 80 -12.49 36.77 31.27
C SER A 80 -11.57 36.23 32.37
N GLU A 81 -10.44 36.93 32.63
CA GLU A 81 -9.43 36.63 33.70
C GLU A 81 -10.02 36.29 35.07
N ARG A 82 -11.24 36.74 35.36
CA ARG A 82 -11.97 36.42 36.60
C ARG A 82 -12.23 34.91 36.78
N SER A 83 -12.50 34.16 35.71
CA SER A 83 -12.69 32.72 35.77
C SER A 83 -11.36 31.96 35.97
N ARG A 84 -10.23 32.55 35.55
CA ARG A 84 -8.90 31.97 35.76
C ARG A 84 -8.41 32.08 37.21
N LEU A 85 -8.81 33.13 37.93
CA LEU A 85 -8.45 33.29 39.34
C LEU A 85 -9.20 32.29 40.25
N LEU A 86 -10.48 32.05 39.96
CA LEU A 86 -11.29 31.08 40.68
C LEU A 86 -10.87 29.62 40.47
N ALA A 87 -10.35 29.28 39.27
CA ALA A 87 -9.84 27.94 38.97
C ALA A 87 -8.53 27.60 39.72
N LYS A 88 -7.77 28.59 40.19
CA LYS A 88 -6.53 28.36 41.00
C LYS A 88 -6.83 27.86 42.42
N ASP A 89 -7.94 28.26 42.99
CA ASP A 89 -8.31 27.87 44.37
C ASP A 89 -9.02 26.53 44.48
N ALA A 90 -9.60 26.01 43.36
CA ALA A 90 -10.33 24.74 43.33
C ALA A 90 -9.47 23.47 43.23
N ARG A 91 -8.14 23.57 43.30
CA ARG A 91 -7.19 22.46 42.98
C ARG A 91 -6.98 21.39 44.07
N ASN A 92 -7.77 21.35 45.10
CA ASN A 92 -7.62 20.41 46.21
C ASN A 92 -8.91 19.60 46.53
N GLY A 93 -9.47 18.90 45.57
CA GLY A 93 -10.67 18.08 45.77
C GLY A 93 -10.34 16.60 45.94
N ALA A 94 -10.77 16.02 47.06
CA ALA A 94 -10.80 14.56 47.29
C ALA A 94 -11.78 13.84 46.32
N PRO A 95 -11.66 12.51 46.09
CA PRO A 95 -12.55 11.74 45.24
C PRO A 95 -13.94 11.64 45.89
N GLY A 96 -14.80 12.57 45.58
CA GLY A 96 -16.18 12.68 46.09
C GLY A 96 -16.61 14.11 45.90
N GLY A 97 -17.62 14.35 45.01
CA GLY A 97 -18.07 15.68 44.56
C GLY A 97 -18.02 16.72 45.63
N LEU A 98 -17.53 17.91 45.30
CA LEU A 98 -17.45 19.08 46.19
C LEU A 98 -18.83 19.37 46.78
N PRO A 99 -19.02 19.47 48.10
CA PRO A 99 -20.28 19.92 48.72
C PRO A 99 -20.57 21.33 48.25
N GLY A 100 -21.71 21.51 47.54
CA GLY A 100 -22.13 22.80 46.97
C GLY A 100 -21.82 23.00 45.48
N ALA A 101 -21.26 22.02 44.77
CA ALA A 101 -21.08 22.07 43.34
C ALA A 101 -22.44 22.24 42.61
N PRO A 102 -22.52 23.09 41.57
CA PRO A 102 -23.75 23.34 40.85
C PRO A 102 -24.32 22.08 40.14
N PHE A 103 -23.47 21.07 39.93
CA PHE A 103 -23.80 19.80 39.32
C PHE A 103 -22.83 18.70 39.75
N PRO A 104 -23.27 17.64 40.48
CA PRO A 104 -22.38 16.60 40.97
C PRO A 104 -21.82 15.70 39.87
N ILE A 105 -20.50 15.52 39.84
CA ILE A 105 -19.77 14.56 39.01
C ILE A 105 -19.11 13.51 39.88
N ILE A 106 -19.33 12.25 39.58
CA ILE A 106 -18.77 11.10 40.30
C ILE A 106 -17.93 10.28 39.35
N LEU A 107 -16.65 10.05 39.69
CA LEU A 107 -15.73 9.23 38.91
C LEU A 107 -15.52 7.90 39.67
N GLU A 108 -16.24 6.85 39.27
CA GLU A 108 -16.08 5.51 39.84
C GLU A 108 -14.87 4.78 39.23
N GLU A 109 -14.43 5.20 38.03
CA GLU A 109 -13.32 4.60 37.29
C GLU A 109 -12.21 5.65 37.01
N PRO A 110 -11.50 6.10 38.02
CA PRO A 110 -10.48 7.18 37.91
C PRO A 110 -9.25 6.78 37.05
N GLU A 111 -9.04 5.49 36.81
CA GLU A 111 -7.99 4.99 35.90
C GLU A 111 -8.31 5.31 34.45
N PHE A 112 -9.58 5.18 34.06
CA PHE A 112 -10.05 5.41 32.69
C PHE A 112 -10.54 6.81 32.44
N CYS A 113 -10.97 7.54 33.49
CA CYS A 113 -11.35 8.93 33.46
C CYS A 113 -10.73 9.69 34.64
N PRO A 114 -9.45 10.07 34.55
CA PRO A 114 -8.75 10.80 35.62
C PRO A 114 -9.22 12.25 35.81
N ARG A 115 -9.84 12.86 34.79
CA ARG A 115 -10.33 14.24 34.83
C ARG A 115 -11.64 14.40 34.06
N PHE A 116 -12.60 15.05 34.70
CA PHE A 116 -13.89 15.39 34.12
C PHE A 116 -14.28 16.81 34.51
N THR A 117 -14.51 17.65 33.52
CA THR A 117 -14.86 19.07 33.70
C THR A 117 -16.30 19.29 33.18
N ALA A 118 -17.10 20.03 33.93
CA ALA A 118 -18.45 20.39 33.52
C ALA A 118 -18.80 21.85 33.80
N ARG A 119 -19.66 22.40 32.94
CA ARG A 119 -20.34 23.68 33.12
C ARG A 119 -21.85 23.51 32.93
N VAL A 120 -22.59 24.31 33.65
CA VAL A 120 -24.05 24.33 33.53
C VAL A 120 -24.50 25.71 33.01
N ILE A 121 -25.32 25.72 31.97
CA ILE A 121 -25.95 26.91 31.44
C ILE A 121 -27.48 26.76 31.64
N ARG A 122 -28.12 27.79 32.18
CA ARG A 122 -29.59 27.85 32.34
C ARG A 122 -30.19 28.89 31.44
N GLY A 123 -31.41 28.59 30.95
CA GLY A 123 -32.16 29.52 30.13
C GLY A 123 -31.60 29.75 28.73
N ALA A 124 -30.75 28.85 28.26
CA ALA A 124 -30.23 28.91 26.88
C ALA A 124 -31.34 28.68 25.87
N ARG A 125 -31.22 29.31 24.71
CA ARG A 125 -32.09 29.09 23.56
C ARG A 125 -31.38 28.29 22.49
N ILE A 126 -31.97 27.16 22.11
CA ILE A 126 -31.45 26.35 21.01
C ILE A 126 -32.00 26.89 19.69
N GLN A 127 -31.10 27.20 18.77
CA GLN A 127 -31.41 27.78 17.47
C GLN A 127 -30.33 27.43 16.46
N PRO A 128 -30.45 27.73 15.15
CA PRO A 128 -29.41 27.55 14.17
C PRO A 128 -28.15 28.29 14.58
N SER A 129 -27.02 27.70 14.27
CA SER A 129 -25.69 28.27 14.55
C SER A 129 -25.43 29.59 13.79
N PRO A 130 -24.66 30.51 14.34
CA PRO A 130 -24.12 31.64 13.59
C PRO A 130 -23.47 31.20 12.28
N GLU A 131 -23.70 31.96 11.19
CA GLU A 131 -23.30 31.56 9.84
C GLU A 131 -21.80 31.28 9.71
N LYS A 132 -20.95 32.03 10.41
CA LYS A 132 -19.51 31.77 10.44
C LYS A 132 -19.19 30.36 10.94
N ILE A 133 -19.85 29.88 11.99
CA ILE A 133 -19.66 28.54 12.57
C ILE A 133 -20.18 27.49 11.61
N ALA A 134 -21.42 27.70 11.13
CA ALA A 134 -22.07 26.77 10.20
C ALA A 134 -21.26 26.58 8.90
N ASN A 135 -20.75 27.66 8.31
CA ASN A 135 -19.95 27.60 7.08
C ASN A 135 -18.63 26.86 7.29
N ARG A 136 -17.94 27.10 8.40
CA ARG A 136 -16.72 26.37 8.73
C ARG A 136 -16.93 24.87 8.88
N LEU A 137 -18.02 24.48 9.54
CA LEU A 137 -18.37 23.07 9.67
C LEU A 137 -18.70 22.46 8.30
N ARG A 138 -19.44 23.15 7.43
CA ARG A 138 -19.76 22.67 6.07
C ARG A 138 -18.48 22.46 5.22
N LEU A 139 -17.50 23.38 5.33
CA LEU A 139 -16.21 23.22 4.64
C LEU A 139 -15.45 21.96 5.04
N LEU A 140 -15.70 21.45 6.24
CA LEU A 140 -15.12 20.22 6.76
C LEU A 140 -16.04 19.00 6.57
N ASP A 141 -17.03 19.08 5.69
CA ASP A 141 -18.08 18.07 5.47
C ASP A 141 -18.92 17.75 6.72
N GLN A 142 -18.96 18.67 7.69
CA GLN A 142 -19.78 18.53 8.89
C GLN A 142 -21.14 19.20 8.67
N ARG A 143 -22.21 18.49 9.02
CA ARG A 143 -23.57 19.04 8.93
C ARG A 143 -23.85 19.90 10.17
N PRO A 144 -24.14 21.22 10.03
CA PRO A 144 -24.61 22.02 11.14
C PRO A 144 -25.95 21.52 11.69
N ILE A 145 -26.08 21.48 13.01
CA ILE A 145 -27.28 20.94 13.70
C ILE A 145 -27.95 22.05 14.51
N SER A 146 -27.27 22.59 15.51
CA SER A 146 -27.74 23.68 16.36
C SER A 146 -26.57 24.40 17.04
N ASN A 147 -26.80 25.60 17.51
CA ASN A 147 -25.77 26.41 18.19
C ASN A 147 -25.07 25.67 19.36
N ALA A 148 -25.75 24.81 20.10
CA ALA A 148 -25.14 24.06 21.19
C ALA A 148 -24.31 22.87 20.69
N VAL A 149 -24.82 22.07 19.75
CA VAL A 149 -24.13 20.92 19.18
C VAL A 149 -22.95 21.39 18.32
N ASP A 150 -23.17 22.41 17.51
CA ASP A 150 -22.11 22.94 16.62
C ASP A 150 -20.99 23.63 17.40
N ALA A 151 -21.24 24.17 18.60
CA ALA A 151 -20.21 24.66 19.49
C ALA A 151 -19.26 23.54 19.92
N THR A 152 -19.78 22.34 20.24
CA THR A 152 -18.93 21.18 20.58
C THR A 152 -18.10 20.71 19.37
N ASN A 153 -18.72 20.63 18.19
CA ASN A 153 -18.02 20.29 16.96
C ASN A 153 -16.96 21.33 16.59
N TYR A 154 -17.27 22.61 16.76
CA TYR A 154 -16.31 23.68 16.49
C TYR A 154 -15.08 23.63 17.40
N VAL A 155 -15.25 23.35 18.69
CA VAL A 155 -14.16 23.15 19.63
C VAL A 155 -13.35 21.89 19.29
N LEU A 156 -14.02 20.80 18.90
CA LEU A 156 -13.36 19.58 18.44
C LEU A 156 -12.45 19.85 17.24
N TRP A 157 -12.95 20.50 16.20
CA TRP A 157 -12.17 20.80 14.99
C TRP A 157 -11.18 21.96 15.19
N GLY A 158 -11.51 22.88 16.09
CA GLY A 158 -10.68 24.04 16.42
C GLY A 158 -9.44 23.66 17.22
N MET A 159 -9.59 22.90 18.30
CA MET A 159 -8.50 22.61 19.24
C MET A 159 -8.27 21.12 19.55
N GLY A 160 -8.97 20.20 18.88
CA GLY A 160 -8.73 18.78 19.01
C GLY A 160 -9.31 18.11 20.27
N LYS A 161 -10.16 18.80 21.02
CA LYS A 161 -10.77 18.27 22.25
C LYS A 161 -12.25 17.99 22.02
N PRO A 162 -12.69 16.73 21.90
CA PRO A 162 -14.10 16.42 21.84
C PRO A 162 -14.79 16.76 23.19
N THR A 163 -15.97 17.37 23.08
CA THR A 163 -16.82 17.75 24.21
C THR A 163 -18.23 17.26 23.92
N HIS A 164 -19.06 17.16 24.95
CA HIS A 164 -20.47 16.77 24.79
C HIS A 164 -21.39 17.71 25.52
N VAL A 165 -22.64 17.77 25.11
CA VAL A 165 -23.71 18.57 25.74
C VAL A 165 -24.94 17.73 25.98
N TYR A 166 -25.46 17.84 27.20
CA TYR A 166 -26.68 17.14 27.65
C TYR A 166 -27.79 18.13 27.92
N ASP A 167 -29.04 17.73 27.67
CA ASP A 167 -30.21 18.37 28.24
C ASP A 167 -30.26 18.03 29.74
N GLN A 168 -30.04 19.02 30.60
CA GLN A 168 -29.99 18.83 32.06
C GLN A 168 -31.31 18.28 32.61
N ASP A 169 -32.43 18.70 32.05
CA ASP A 169 -33.76 18.35 32.54
C ASP A 169 -34.11 16.88 32.24
N LEU A 170 -33.36 16.22 31.33
CA LEU A 170 -33.51 14.82 30.99
C LEU A 170 -32.56 13.90 31.80
N LEU A 171 -31.64 14.48 32.61
CA LEU A 171 -30.71 13.71 33.45
C LEU A 171 -31.34 13.37 34.81
N GLU A 172 -31.64 12.10 35.04
CA GLU A 172 -32.27 11.64 36.26
C GLU A 172 -31.31 11.77 37.48
N GLY A 173 -31.82 12.36 38.53
CA GLY A 173 -31.06 12.61 39.77
C GLY A 173 -30.08 13.77 39.71
N GLY A 174 -30.07 14.54 38.59
CA GLY A 174 -29.28 15.78 38.42
C GLY A 174 -27.77 15.62 38.64
N LYS A 175 -27.17 14.53 38.18
CA LYS A 175 -25.74 14.21 38.31
C LYS A 175 -25.24 13.38 37.13
N LEU A 176 -23.93 13.36 36.95
CA LEU A 176 -23.24 12.42 36.03
C LEU A 176 -22.29 11.52 36.80
N ILE A 177 -22.24 10.25 36.40
CA ILE A 177 -21.42 9.19 36.97
C ILE A 177 -20.62 8.55 35.84
N VAL A 178 -19.32 8.57 35.93
CA VAL A 178 -18.43 7.78 35.04
C VAL A 178 -18.19 6.43 35.68
N ARG A 179 -18.71 5.36 35.07
CA ARG A 179 -18.63 4.00 35.57
C ARG A 179 -18.51 2.98 34.43
N LYS A 180 -18.17 1.75 34.77
CA LYS A 180 -18.38 0.64 33.84
C LYS A 180 -19.86 0.36 33.63
N ALA A 181 -20.22 -0.05 32.43
CA ALA A 181 -21.58 -0.50 32.15
C ALA A 181 -21.85 -1.82 32.91
N ARG A 182 -23.13 -2.07 33.17
CA ARG A 182 -23.57 -3.38 33.65
C ARG A 182 -23.73 -4.31 32.46
N ASP A 183 -23.40 -5.57 32.64
CA ASP A 183 -23.53 -6.53 31.55
C ASP A 183 -24.97 -6.62 31.04
N GLY A 184 -25.16 -6.50 29.72
CA GLY A 184 -26.48 -6.47 29.10
C GLY A 184 -27.24 -5.16 29.23
N GLU A 185 -26.67 -4.12 29.83
CA GLU A 185 -27.28 -2.78 29.94
C GLU A 185 -27.52 -2.20 28.54
N LYS A 186 -28.62 -1.47 28.35
CA LYS A 186 -29.01 -0.92 27.05
C LYS A 186 -28.72 0.57 26.97
N LEU A 187 -28.19 1.01 25.84
CA LEU A 187 -28.00 2.42 25.50
C LEU A 187 -28.43 2.66 24.06
N LYS A 188 -29.42 3.55 23.86
CA LYS A 188 -29.71 4.09 22.56
C LYS A 188 -28.79 5.27 22.30
N THR A 189 -27.92 5.17 21.30
CA THR A 189 -26.94 6.20 20.94
C THR A 189 -27.54 7.24 19.96
N LEU A 190 -26.84 8.37 19.74
CA LEU A 190 -27.30 9.49 18.92
C LEU A 190 -27.64 9.11 17.47
N ASP A 191 -27.08 8.04 16.94
CA ASP A 191 -27.40 7.47 15.62
C ASP A 191 -28.76 6.71 15.61
N GLY A 192 -29.44 6.65 16.75
CA GLY A 192 -30.73 5.99 16.91
C GLY A 192 -30.67 4.48 17.11
N VAL A 193 -29.49 3.88 17.15
CA VAL A 193 -29.28 2.44 17.32
C VAL A 193 -29.25 2.08 18.81
N GLU A 194 -30.03 1.07 19.22
CA GLU A 194 -29.94 0.51 20.57
C GLU A 194 -28.81 -0.49 20.64
N ARG A 195 -27.87 -0.26 21.56
CA ARG A 195 -26.70 -1.11 21.79
C ARG A 195 -26.79 -1.84 23.11
N THR A 196 -26.39 -3.10 23.10
CA THR A 196 -26.21 -3.89 24.31
C THR A 196 -24.78 -3.74 24.80
N LEU A 197 -24.61 -3.24 26.00
CA LEU A 197 -23.32 -2.94 26.60
C LEU A 197 -22.76 -4.16 27.34
N SER A 198 -21.46 -4.21 27.48
CA SER A 198 -20.72 -5.18 28.26
C SER A 198 -20.09 -4.50 29.47
N SER A 199 -19.76 -5.29 30.51
CA SER A 199 -19.05 -4.80 31.70
C SER A 199 -17.64 -4.25 31.43
N GLU A 200 -17.13 -4.39 30.21
CA GLU A 200 -15.88 -3.75 29.78
C GLU A 200 -16.08 -2.37 29.15
N ASP A 201 -17.34 -1.95 28.91
CA ASP A 201 -17.63 -0.65 28.37
C ASP A 201 -17.65 0.42 29.46
N LEU A 202 -17.05 1.58 29.16
CA LEU A 202 -17.10 2.75 30.03
C LEU A 202 -18.27 3.66 29.60
N VAL A 203 -19.10 4.04 30.53
CA VAL A 203 -20.25 4.90 30.27
C VAL A 203 -20.24 6.14 31.13
N VAL A 204 -20.80 7.22 30.57
CA VAL A 204 -21.33 8.31 31.34
C VAL A 204 -22.79 7.98 31.65
N ALA A 205 -23.17 7.95 32.91
CA ALA A 205 -24.52 7.60 33.37
C ALA A 205 -25.11 8.71 34.23
N ASP A 206 -26.43 8.79 34.28
CA ASP A 206 -27.13 9.53 35.31
C ASP A 206 -27.39 8.64 36.56
N ALA A 207 -28.33 8.99 37.42
CA ALA A 207 -28.63 8.17 38.61
C ALA A 207 -29.22 6.79 38.30
N LYS A 208 -29.77 6.57 37.10
CA LYS A 208 -30.50 5.36 36.75
C LYS A 208 -29.92 4.60 35.56
N LYS A 209 -29.51 5.28 34.48
CA LYS A 209 -29.17 4.68 33.19
C LYS A 209 -27.94 5.30 32.57
N PRO A 210 -27.27 4.62 31.61
CA PRO A 210 -26.24 5.23 30.79
C PRO A 210 -26.83 6.30 29.89
N VAL A 211 -26.14 7.43 29.76
CA VAL A 211 -26.50 8.58 28.92
C VAL A 211 -25.46 8.84 27.84
N GLY A 212 -24.39 8.06 27.78
CA GLY A 212 -23.38 8.12 26.75
C GLY A 212 -22.37 7.02 26.86
N LEU A 213 -21.79 6.61 25.71
CA LEU A 213 -20.63 5.74 25.63
C LEU A 213 -19.39 6.64 25.70
N ALA A 214 -18.63 6.54 26.80
CA ALA A 214 -17.57 7.49 27.15
C ALA A 214 -16.53 7.69 26.02
N GLY A 215 -16.37 8.92 25.56
CA GLY A 215 -15.43 9.27 24.51
C GLY A 215 -15.78 8.76 23.09
N VAL A 216 -16.91 8.05 22.92
CA VAL A 216 -17.32 7.48 21.62
C VAL A 216 -18.56 8.17 21.07
N MET A 217 -19.70 8.09 21.77
CA MET A 217 -20.96 8.65 21.29
C MET A 217 -21.94 8.89 22.44
N GLY A 218 -22.59 10.06 22.44
CA GLY A 218 -23.65 10.39 23.40
C GLY A 218 -24.93 9.57 23.23
N GLY A 219 -25.76 9.58 24.27
CA GLY A 219 -27.05 8.91 24.29
C GLY A 219 -28.16 9.75 23.66
N PHE A 220 -29.09 9.08 22.98
CA PHE A 220 -30.24 9.70 22.31
C PHE A 220 -31.21 10.35 23.30
N ASP A 221 -31.44 9.71 24.44
CA ASP A 221 -32.47 10.15 25.41
C ASP A 221 -32.08 11.39 26.22
N SER A 222 -30.82 11.80 26.18
CA SER A 222 -30.30 13.00 26.87
C SER A 222 -29.81 14.09 25.90
N MET A 223 -30.10 13.93 24.60
CA MET A 223 -29.63 14.86 23.57
C MET A 223 -30.32 16.22 23.64
N ILE A 224 -29.62 17.24 23.16
CA ILE A 224 -30.14 18.60 22.99
C ILE A 224 -31.23 18.60 21.90
N THR A 225 -32.35 19.27 22.21
CA THR A 225 -33.48 19.51 21.29
C THR A 225 -33.81 20.99 21.26
N GLU A 226 -34.70 21.41 20.35
CA GLU A 226 -35.19 22.79 20.29
C GLU A 226 -35.91 23.24 21.58
N LYS A 227 -36.34 22.28 22.43
CA LYS A 227 -37.04 22.56 23.71
C LYS A 227 -36.09 22.70 24.87
N THR A 228 -34.82 22.31 24.72
CA THR A 228 -33.81 22.36 25.77
C THR A 228 -33.56 23.81 26.20
N LYS A 229 -33.51 24.01 27.51
CA LYS A 229 -33.20 25.31 28.13
C LYS A 229 -32.02 25.24 29.06
N ASN A 230 -31.78 24.09 29.68
CA ASN A 230 -30.77 23.89 30.66
C ASN A 230 -29.76 22.87 30.09
N ILE A 231 -28.49 23.25 30.02
CA ILE A 231 -27.44 22.48 29.33
C ILE A 231 -26.36 22.13 30.33
N VAL A 232 -25.92 20.88 30.36
CA VAL A 232 -24.66 20.45 30.97
C VAL A 232 -23.65 20.22 29.87
N ILE A 233 -22.53 20.90 29.94
CA ILE A 233 -21.39 20.74 29.04
C ILE A 233 -20.41 19.77 29.71
N GLU A 234 -19.97 18.77 28.99
CA GLU A 234 -18.94 17.79 29.37
C GLU A 234 -17.65 18.08 28.60
N SER A 235 -16.52 18.09 29.31
CA SER A 235 -15.20 17.90 28.74
C SER A 235 -14.40 17.00 29.67
N ALA A 236 -13.94 15.86 29.14
CA ALA A 236 -13.24 14.86 29.93
C ALA A 236 -11.97 14.37 29.24
N TRP A 237 -11.14 13.69 30.02
CA TRP A 237 -10.06 12.89 29.48
C TRP A 237 -10.43 11.39 29.63
N TRP A 238 -10.21 10.65 28.55
CA TRP A 238 -10.54 9.22 28.49
C TRP A 238 -9.28 8.42 28.17
N ASP A 239 -9.12 7.26 28.79
CA ASP A 239 -8.03 6.35 28.46
C ASP A 239 -8.15 5.89 27.00
N PRO A 240 -7.10 6.10 26.15
CA PRO A 240 -7.15 5.80 24.75
C PRO A 240 -7.43 4.33 24.44
N ALA A 241 -6.93 3.41 25.27
CA ALA A 241 -7.07 1.98 25.03
C ALA A 241 -8.52 1.50 25.23
N ILE A 242 -9.22 2.03 26.27
CA ILE A 242 -10.62 1.67 26.50
C ILE A 242 -11.52 2.26 25.41
N VAL A 243 -11.29 3.50 24.98
CA VAL A 243 -12.05 4.12 23.89
C VAL A 243 -11.90 3.31 22.60
N ARG A 244 -10.68 2.88 22.26
CA ARG A 244 -10.39 2.06 21.08
C ARG A 244 -11.11 0.70 21.14
N LYS A 245 -11.10 0.03 22.30
CA LYS A 245 -11.78 -1.26 22.50
C LYS A 245 -13.29 -1.12 22.33
N MET A 246 -13.90 -0.08 22.94
CA MET A 246 -15.33 0.19 22.85
C MET A 246 -15.75 0.55 21.42
N SER A 247 -15.01 1.45 20.77
CA SER A 247 -15.24 1.86 19.39
C SER A 247 -15.30 0.66 18.44
N ARG A 248 -14.33 -0.25 18.55
CA ARG A 248 -14.29 -1.49 17.76
C ARG A 248 -15.41 -2.47 18.11
N ARG A 249 -15.71 -2.67 19.40
CA ARG A 249 -16.76 -3.59 19.84
C ARG A 249 -18.13 -3.20 19.29
N HIS A 250 -18.41 -1.91 19.27
CA HIS A 250 -19.69 -1.39 18.81
C HIS A 250 -19.72 -0.99 17.33
N GLY A 251 -18.61 -1.17 16.59
CA GLY A 251 -18.49 -0.79 15.19
C GLY A 251 -18.67 0.72 14.97
N LEU A 252 -18.28 1.54 15.95
CA LEU A 252 -18.42 2.99 15.92
C LEU A 252 -17.06 3.64 15.62
N HIS A 253 -17.02 4.45 14.57
CA HIS A 253 -15.87 5.29 14.26
C HIS A 253 -16.35 6.74 14.13
N THR A 254 -16.22 7.52 15.20
CA THR A 254 -16.66 8.91 15.27
C THR A 254 -15.47 9.85 15.32
N ASP A 255 -15.68 11.14 15.00
CA ASP A 255 -14.65 12.17 15.14
C ASP A 255 -14.13 12.30 16.59
N ALA A 256 -14.98 11.99 17.56
CA ALA A 256 -14.60 11.95 18.97
C ALA A 256 -13.75 10.72 19.29
N SER A 257 -14.22 9.50 18.94
CA SER A 257 -13.45 8.28 19.18
C SER A 257 -12.11 8.29 18.46
N HIS A 258 -12.06 8.83 17.22
CA HIS A 258 -10.84 8.95 16.44
C HIS A 258 -9.75 9.76 17.15
N ARG A 259 -10.13 10.79 17.91
CA ARG A 259 -9.18 11.60 18.68
C ARG A 259 -8.87 10.98 20.04
N PHE A 260 -9.88 10.56 20.78
CA PHE A 260 -9.69 9.99 22.10
C PHE A 260 -8.90 8.66 22.09
N GLU A 261 -9.12 7.81 21.08
CA GLU A 261 -8.37 6.54 20.96
C GLU A 261 -6.86 6.73 20.66
N ARG A 262 -6.46 7.95 20.25
CA ARG A 262 -5.07 8.35 20.04
C ARG A 262 -4.51 9.19 21.18
N GLY A 263 -5.41 9.70 22.03
CA GLY A 263 -5.12 10.57 23.14
C GLY A 263 -5.51 12.03 22.90
N ALA A 264 -6.06 12.67 23.89
CA ALA A 264 -6.40 14.08 23.88
C ALA A 264 -5.70 14.77 25.06
N ASP A 265 -5.35 16.04 24.87
CA ASP A 265 -4.64 16.84 25.86
C ASP A 265 -5.41 16.90 27.19
N PHE A 266 -4.76 16.47 28.29
CA PHE A 266 -5.33 16.44 29.64
C PHE A 266 -5.57 17.86 30.18
N GLU A 267 -4.68 18.81 29.92
CA GLU A 267 -4.77 20.16 30.43
C GLU A 267 -5.80 21.03 29.69
N SER A 268 -6.20 20.64 28.49
CA SER A 268 -7.17 21.39 27.67
C SER A 268 -8.64 21.21 28.11
N THR A 269 -8.95 20.32 29.06
CA THR A 269 -10.34 20.02 29.48
C THR A 269 -11.12 21.24 29.96
N VAL A 270 -10.51 22.09 30.80
CA VAL A 270 -11.13 23.31 31.30
C VAL A 270 -11.36 24.32 30.17
N LEU A 271 -10.31 24.57 29.38
CA LEU A 271 -10.38 25.54 28.29
C LEU A 271 -11.45 25.15 27.25
N SER A 272 -11.52 23.88 26.88
CA SER A 272 -12.50 23.41 25.90
C SER A 272 -13.95 23.53 26.43
N CYS A 273 -14.16 23.21 27.70
CA CYS A 273 -15.47 23.38 28.36
C CYS A 273 -15.89 24.87 28.36
N ASP A 274 -14.96 25.77 28.68
CA ASP A 274 -15.21 27.22 28.71
C ASP A 274 -15.48 27.78 27.32
N LEU A 275 -14.73 27.34 26.29
CA LEU A 275 -14.97 27.76 24.90
C LEU A 275 -16.37 27.35 24.40
N VAL A 276 -16.81 26.13 24.68
CA VAL A 276 -18.16 25.68 24.34
C VAL A 276 -19.20 26.52 25.08
N ALA A 277 -19.00 26.77 26.36
CA ALA A 277 -19.92 27.59 27.16
C ALA A 277 -20.04 29.02 26.61
N GLU A 278 -18.91 29.65 26.29
CA GLU A 278 -18.87 30.97 25.69
C GLU A 278 -19.62 31.05 24.37
N MET A 279 -19.40 30.07 23.48
CA MET A 279 -20.08 30.02 22.19
C MET A 279 -21.59 29.81 22.32
N ILE A 280 -22.04 28.99 23.27
CA ILE A 280 -23.49 28.81 23.56
C ILE A 280 -24.08 30.10 24.12
N LEU A 281 -23.44 30.75 25.08
CA LEU A 281 -23.91 32.02 25.67
C LEU A 281 -23.98 33.14 24.62
N GLN A 282 -23.01 33.24 23.74
CA GLN A 282 -22.99 34.26 22.68
C GLN A 282 -24.08 34.02 21.64
N SER A 283 -24.36 32.77 21.31
CA SER A 283 -25.35 32.42 20.27
C SER A 283 -26.77 32.15 20.77
N GLY A 284 -26.93 31.66 21.99
CA GLY A 284 -28.22 31.23 22.55
C GLY A 284 -28.62 31.98 23.82
N GLY A 285 -27.76 32.85 24.36
CA GLY A 285 -27.99 33.50 25.66
C GLY A 285 -27.98 32.51 26.83
N GLY A 286 -28.68 32.84 27.88
CA GLY A 286 -28.69 32.09 29.13
C GLY A 286 -27.62 32.61 30.11
N GLU A 287 -27.48 31.91 31.23
CA GLU A 287 -26.60 32.29 32.32
C GLU A 287 -25.82 31.05 32.83
N LEU A 288 -24.53 31.22 33.20
CA LEU A 288 -23.76 30.20 33.87
C LEU A 288 -24.33 29.96 35.27
N GLN A 289 -24.60 28.71 35.62
CA GLN A 289 -25.02 28.33 36.95
C GLN A 289 -23.80 27.87 37.78
N GLY A 290 -23.41 28.71 38.72
CA GLY A 290 -22.27 28.47 39.63
C GLY A 290 -20.92 28.42 38.91
N ASP A 291 -19.94 27.88 39.63
CA ASP A 291 -18.58 27.76 39.14
C ASP A 291 -18.36 26.56 38.25
N LEU A 292 -17.19 26.52 37.60
CA LEU A 292 -16.72 25.34 36.86
C LEU A 292 -16.57 24.15 37.81
N VAL A 293 -17.15 23.02 37.46
CA VAL A 293 -16.88 21.76 38.13
C VAL A 293 -15.69 21.06 37.43
N ASP A 294 -14.56 20.93 38.11
CA ASP A 294 -13.37 20.24 37.59
C ASP A 294 -12.95 19.16 38.59
N VAL A 295 -13.29 17.92 38.29
CA VAL A 295 -12.96 16.77 39.14
C VAL A 295 -11.69 16.11 38.59
N VAL A 296 -10.59 16.25 39.32
CA VAL A 296 -9.28 15.64 39.03
C VAL A 296 -9.03 14.52 40.03
N ALA A 297 -9.38 13.29 39.65
CA ALA A 297 -9.18 12.12 40.50
C ALA A 297 -7.72 11.61 40.46
N ARG A 298 -7.04 11.81 39.34
CA ARG A 298 -5.62 11.48 39.17
C ARG A 298 -4.94 12.52 38.29
N LYS A 299 -3.82 13.08 38.73
CA LYS A 299 -2.99 13.94 37.88
C LYS A 299 -2.22 13.12 36.87
N MET A 300 -2.05 13.69 35.69
CA MET A 300 -1.15 13.15 34.68
C MET A 300 0.12 13.99 34.71
N ASP A 301 1.25 13.38 35.07
CA ASP A 301 2.53 14.08 35.06
C ASP A 301 3.04 14.22 33.64
N GLN A 302 3.57 15.41 33.34
CA GLN A 302 4.25 15.66 32.06
C GLN A 302 5.59 14.94 32.06
N ALA A 303 5.95 14.32 30.94
CA ALA A 303 7.24 13.66 30.81
C ALA A 303 8.39 14.66 30.97
N LEU A 304 9.42 14.26 31.73
CA LEU A 304 10.68 14.96 31.87
C LEU A 304 11.77 14.09 31.24
N ILE A 305 12.38 14.57 30.17
CA ILE A 305 13.32 13.80 29.35
C ILE A 305 14.67 14.50 29.37
N VAL A 306 15.74 13.75 29.63
CA VAL A 306 17.11 14.27 29.53
C VAL A 306 17.55 14.28 28.08
N LEU A 307 17.88 15.47 27.55
CA LEU A 307 18.48 15.65 26.24
C LEU A 307 19.99 15.85 26.35
N ARG A 308 20.77 15.01 25.69
CA ARG A 308 22.22 15.09 25.63
C ARG A 308 22.67 15.62 24.26
N VAL A 309 23.34 16.76 24.22
CA VAL A 309 23.84 17.38 22.98
C VAL A 309 24.74 16.41 22.18
N ALA A 310 25.58 15.65 22.86
CA ALA A 310 26.44 14.66 22.22
C ALA A 310 25.63 13.55 21.54
N GLU A 311 24.48 13.18 22.08
CA GLU A 311 23.59 12.17 21.49
C GLU A 311 22.87 12.73 20.25
N VAL A 312 22.45 14.00 20.27
CA VAL A 312 21.92 14.69 19.09
C VAL A 312 22.94 14.65 17.95
N TRP A 313 24.19 15.00 18.23
CA TRP A 313 25.26 14.97 17.22
C TRP A 313 25.51 13.54 16.70
N ARG A 314 25.52 12.57 17.59
CA ARG A 314 25.73 11.17 17.23
C ARG A 314 24.63 10.64 16.29
N ILE A 315 23.38 10.92 16.61
CA ILE A 315 22.23 10.44 15.83
C ILE A 315 22.11 11.17 14.50
N LEU A 316 22.21 12.51 14.51
CA LEU A 316 22.01 13.32 13.31
C LEU A 316 23.25 13.38 12.40
N GLY A 317 24.41 12.91 12.87
CA GLY A 317 25.65 12.97 12.10
C GLY A 317 26.13 14.40 11.82
N SER A 318 25.61 15.39 12.55
CA SER A 318 25.89 16.81 12.35
C SER A 318 26.10 17.52 13.68
N THR A 319 27.03 18.47 13.72
CA THR A 319 27.35 19.30 14.91
C THR A 319 26.45 20.53 14.96
N LEU A 320 25.14 20.31 15.07
CA LEU A 320 24.16 21.37 15.25
C LEU A 320 24.48 22.15 16.55
N LYS A 321 24.41 23.49 16.52
CA LYS A 321 24.71 24.32 17.70
C LYS A 321 23.65 24.11 18.79
N GLU A 322 24.10 24.00 20.04
CA GLU A 322 23.24 23.85 21.21
C GLU A 322 22.15 24.94 21.27
N ALA A 323 22.51 26.18 21.02
CA ALA A 323 21.56 27.30 20.99
C ALA A 323 20.45 27.12 19.94
N GLU A 324 20.75 26.48 18.83
CA GLU A 324 19.76 26.16 17.78
C GLU A 324 18.81 25.06 18.22
N MET A 325 19.33 23.99 18.82
CA MET A 325 18.53 22.90 19.39
C MET A 325 17.51 23.43 20.39
N LEU A 326 17.97 24.24 21.34
CA LEU A 326 17.11 24.86 22.36
C LEU A 326 16.10 25.85 21.77
N ARG A 327 16.50 26.61 20.73
CA ARG A 327 15.60 27.50 20.01
C ARG A 327 14.45 26.71 19.34
N ILE A 328 14.77 25.63 18.69
CA ILE A 328 13.78 24.76 18.05
C ILE A 328 12.81 24.20 19.09
N LEU A 329 13.30 23.58 20.15
CA LEU A 329 12.47 23.01 21.20
C LEU A 329 11.56 24.07 21.87
N LYS A 330 12.09 25.26 22.13
CA LYS A 330 11.31 26.37 22.68
C LYS A 330 10.18 26.83 21.75
N ARG A 331 10.39 26.85 20.42
CA ARG A 331 9.35 27.18 19.43
C ARG A 331 8.20 26.17 19.47
N LEU A 332 8.49 24.89 19.80
CA LEU A 332 7.53 23.84 19.99
C LEU A 332 6.96 23.78 21.41
N ALA A 333 7.26 24.78 22.24
CA ALA A 333 6.83 24.95 23.64
C ALA A 333 7.37 23.86 24.59
N PHE A 334 8.50 23.23 24.29
CA PHE A 334 9.25 22.44 25.26
C PHE A 334 10.00 23.37 26.22
N GLU A 335 9.91 23.10 27.53
CA GLU A 335 10.64 23.82 28.55
C GLU A 335 11.98 23.14 28.81
N CYS A 336 13.09 23.78 28.44
CA CYS A 336 14.44 23.22 28.59
C CYS A 336 15.18 23.92 29.73
N VAL A 337 15.65 23.13 30.70
CA VAL A 337 16.46 23.63 31.84
C VAL A 337 17.82 22.93 31.82
N PRO A 338 18.95 23.64 31.97
CA PRO A 338 20.26 22.99 32.06
C PRO A 338 20.29 21.91 33.14
N ALA A 339 20.78 20.73 32.82
CA ALA A 339 20.95 19.60 33.72
C ALA A 339 22.44 19.32 33.96
N GLY A 340 22.81 19.08 35.22
CA GLY A 340 24.19 18.75 35.58
C GLY A 340 25.15 19.96 35.66
N LEU A 341 26.38 19.71 36.10
CA LEU A 341 27.41 20.73 36.37
C LEU A 341 28.34 20.99 35.16
N THR A 342 28.34 20.10 34.17
CA THR A 342 29.36 20.06 33.10
C THR A 342 28.86 20.64 31.76
N GLY A 343 27.59 21.04 31.63
CA GLY A 343 26.98 21.50 30.37
C GLY A 343 26.68 20.37 29.37
N GLY A 344 25.99 20.71 28.29
CA GLY A 344 25.66 19.77 27.21
C GLY A 344 24.52 18.75 27.55
N GLN A 345 23.81 18.99 28.66
CA GLN A 345 22.60 18.20 29.04
C GLN A 345 21.50 19.16 29.49
N PHE A 346 20.27 18.78 29.14
CA PHE A 346 19.06 19.53 29.48
C PHE A 346 17.96 18.62 29.96
N ASP A 347 17.30 19.02 31.04
CA ASP A 347 16.01 18.46 31.43
C ASP A 347 14.93 19.16 30.62
N VAL A 348 14.26 18.39 29.76
CA VAL A 348 13.23 18.89 28.84
C VAL A 348 11.88 18.43 29.33
N LYS A 349 11.03 19.37 29.70
CA LYS A 349 9.64 19.09 30.06
C LYS A 349 8.77 19.12 28.80
N VAL A 350 8.06 18.03 28.58
CA VAL A 350 7.21 17.85 27.40
C VAL A 350 5.87 18.56 27.58
N PRO A 351 5.36 19.30 26.56
CA PRO A 351 4.02 19.89 26.62
C PRO A 351 2.92 18.82 26.75
N SER A 352 1.82 19.13 27.44
CA SER A 352 0.73 18.18 27.76
C SER A 352 0.02 17.59 26.53
N TRP A 353 0.09 18.26 25.40
CA TRP A 353 -0.52 17.80 24.13
C TRP A 353 0.40 16.89 23.29
N ARG A 354 1.72 16.79 23.62
CA ARG A 354 2.68 15.92 22.92
C ARG A 354 2.79 14.57 23.62
N LEU A 355 1.81 13.73 23.33
CA LEU A 355 1.70 12.38 23.92
C LEU A 355 2.66 11.37 23.27
N ASP A 356 3.25 11.72 22.16
CA ASP A 356 4.16 10.94 21.34
C ASP A 356 5.62 11.07 21.79
N VAL A 357 5.97 12.10 22.58
CA VAL A 357 7.34 12.37 23.02
C VAL A 357 7.57 11.78 24.40
N GLU A 358 8.23 10.62 24.45
CA GLU A 358 8.48 9.86 25.68
C GLU A 358 9.98 9.62 25.93
N ARG A 359 10.82 9.71 24.91
CA ARG A 359 12.24 9.35 24.94
C ARG A 359 13.11 10.45 24.33
N GLU A 360 14.40 10.39 24.61
CA GLU A 360 15.40 11.33 24.07
C GLU A 360 15.40 11.38 22.52
N ILE A 361 15.21 10.20 21.89
CA ILE A 361 15.18 10.12 20.40
C ILE A 361 14.00 10.90 19.82
N ASP A 362 12.88 10.98 20.53
CA ASP A 362 11.70 11.70 20.08
C ASP A 362 11.96 13.23 20.12
N LEU A 363 12.76 13.72 21.08
CA LEU A 363 13.25 15.10 21.11
C LEU A 363 14.25 15.38 19.97
N ILE A 364 15.09 14.41 19.64
CA ILE A 364 16.06 14.52 18.52
C ILE A 364 15.30 14.60 17.19
N GLU A 365 14.20 13.85 17.02
CA GLU A 365 13.32 13.96 15.86
C GLU A 365 12.73 15.38 15.74
N GLU A 366 12.23 15.95 16.85
CA GLU A 366 11.69 17.30 16.86
C GLU A 366 12.73 18.35 16.41
N ILE A 367 13.97 18.18 16.84
CA ILE A 367 15.09 19.03 16.41
C ILE A 367 15.35 18.85 14.91
N ALA A 368 15.42 17.60 14.44
CA ALA A 368 15.75 17.27 13.05
C ALA A 368 14.70 17.81 12.07
N ARG A 369 13.40 17.57 12.35
CA ARG A 369 12.31 17.95 11.46
C ARG A 369 12.18 19.47 11.31
N LEU A 370 12.35 20.26 12.41
CA LEU A 370 12.29 21.72 12.37
C LEU A 370 13.60 22.37 11.90
N HIS A 371 14.73 21.68 12.06
CA HIS A 371 15.98 22.09 11.42
C HIS A 371 15.88 21.97 9.90
N GLY A 372 15.23 20.92 9.40
CA GLY A 372 15.04 20.55 8.00
C GLY A 372 15.89 19.36 7.61
N TYR A 373 15.26 18.29 7.17
CA TYR A 373 15.94 17.06 6.75
C TYR A 373 16.84 17.26 5.52
N ASP A 374 16.50 18.21 4.67
CA ASP A 374 17.26 18.63 3.49
C ASP A 374 18.64 19.25 3.81
N LYS A 375 18.86 19.69 5.06
CA LYS A 375 20.12 20.27 5.53
C LYS A 375 21.13 19.26 6.04
N PHE A 376 20.73 17.99 6.18
CA PHE A 376 21.64 16.92 6.55
C PHE A 376 22.30 16.31 5.32
N GLU A 377 23.58 15.98 5.45
CA GLU A 377 24.32 15.31 4.37
C GLU A 377 23.81 13.88 4.16
N ASN A 378 23.58 13.51 2.91
CA ASN A 378 23.26 12.14 2.55
C ASN A 378 24.53 11.28 2.59
N THR A 379 24.67 10.45 3.60
CA THR A 379 25.80 9.53 3.76
C THR A 379 25.32 8.08 3.75
N LEU A 380 26.16 7.21 3.19
CA LEU A 380 25.93 5.77 3.32
C LEU A 380 26.53 5.28 4.66
N PRO A 381 25.87 4.36 5.36
CA PRO A 381 26.46 3.73 6.54
C PRO A 381 27.80 3.09 6.21
N ALA A 382 28.79 3.25 7.07
CA ALA A 382 30.06 2.53 6.93
C ALA A 382 29.80 1.02 7.04
N TYR A 383 30.24 0.27 6.04
CA TYR A 383 30.11 -1.18 6.00
C TYR A 383 31.51 -1.81 6.01
N SER A 384 31.80 -2.61 7.02
CA SER A 384 33.08 -3.30 7.18
C SER A 384 33.03 -4.81 6.94
N GLY A 385 31.87 -5.35 6.57
CA GLY A 385 31.69 -6.76 6.29
C GLY A 385 32.00 -7.14 4.83
N ALA A 386 32.11 -8.44 4.56
CA ALA A 386 32.14 -8.95 3.20
C ALA A 386 30.77 -8.75 2.53
N VAL A 387 30.77 -8.30 1.28
CA VAL A 387 29.56 -8.28 0.46
C VAL A 387 29.19 -9.72 0.14
N MET A 388 28.03 -10.17 0.61
CA MET A 388 27.45 -11.46 0.21
C MET A 388 26.38 -11.21 -0.85
N GLU A 389 26.57 -11.81 -2.02
CA GLU A 389 25.51 -11.78 -3.03
C GLU A 389 24.30 -12.60 -2.56
N LEU A 390 23.10 -12.13 -2.90
CA LEU A 390 21.89 -12.91 -2.68
C LEU A 390 21.95 -14.22 -3.49
N PRO A 391 21.35 -15.30 -2.99
CA PRO A 391 21.24 -16.53 -3.76
C PRO A 391 20.65 -16.24 -5.16
N HIS A 392 21.29 -16.83 -6.19
CA HIS A 392 20.85 -16.70 -7.58
C HIS A 392 20.88 -15.29 -8.20
N ALA A 393 21.51 -14.29 -7.56
CA ALA A 393 21.57 -12.91 -8.04
C ALA A 393 22.10 -12.80 -9.48
N ALA A 394 23.14 -13.54 -9.82
CA ALA A 394 23.71 -13.58 -11.18
C ALA A 394 22.73 -14.16 -12.21
N ALA A 395 21.96 -15.19 -11.85
CA ALA A 395 20.95 -15.79 -12.71
C ALA A 395 19.77 -14.83 -12.93
N ASP A 396 19.31 -14.17 -11.87
CA ASP A 396 18.26 -13.14 -11.93
C ASP A 396 18.68 -11.98 -12.83
N ALA A 397 19.92 -11.50 -12.65
CA ALA A 397 20.47 -10.43 -13.47
C ALA A 397 20.56 -10.82 -14.96
N ALA A 398 20.93 -12.09 -15.25
CA ALA A 398 21.00 -12.60 -16.61
C ALA A 398 19.60 -12.66 -17.27
N VAL A 399 18.58 -13.15 -16.57
CA VAL A 399 17.20 -13.19 -17.09
C VAL A 399 16.66 -11.78 -17.30
N ARG A 400 16.77 -10.89 -16.29
CA ARG A 400 16.33 -9.50 -16.37
C ARG A 400 17.03 -8.75 -17.51
N GLY A 401 18.36 -8.86 -17.61
CA GLY A 401 19.12 -8.19 -18.67
C GLY A 401 18.71 -8.66 -20.08
N ARG A 402 18.38 -9.94 -20.23
CA ARG A 402 17.88 -10.47 -21.51
C ARG A 402 16.47 -9.97 -21.83
N ALA A 403 15.55 -9.96 -20.86
CA ALA A 403 14.20 -9.42 -21.07
C ALA A 403 14.26 -7.95 -21.51
N LEU A 404 15.08 -7.13 -20.82
CA LEU A 404 15.29 -5.73 -21.18
C LEU A 404 15.89 -5.59 -22.59
N ALA A 405 16.88 -6.41 -22.96
CA ALA A 405 17.49 -6.39 -24.28
C ALA A 405 16.52 -6.80 -25.42
N LEU A 406 15.51 -7.62 -25.10
CA LEU A 406 14.43 -7.96 -26.03
C LEU A 406 13.33 -6.90 -26.09
N GLY A 407 13.45 -5.78 -25.35
CA GLY A 407 12.52 -4.67 -25.36
C GLY A 407 11.31 -4.86 -24.44
N TYR A 408 11.40 -5.76 -23.45
CA TYR A 408 10.39 -5.87 -22.41
C TYR A 408 10.67 -4.87 -21.28
N ASN A 409 9.60 -4.32 -20.69
CA ASN A 409 9.67 -3.47 -19.52
C ASN A 409 9.33 -4.29 -18.27
N GLU A 410 10.07 -4.09 -17.18
CA GLU A 410 9.77 -4.75 -15.91
C GLU A 410 8.49 -4.16 -15.31
N ALA A 411 7.62 -5.02 -14.84
CA ALA A 411 6.36 -4.67 -14.22
C ALA A 411 6.17 -5.45 -12.92
N ILE A 412 5.35 -4.95 -12.03
CA ILE A 412 5.03 -5.57 -10.75
C ILE A 412 3.51 -5.63 -10.63
N SER A 413 2.98 -6.84 -10.50
CA SER A 413 1.56 -7.06 -10.28
C SER A 413 1.23 -7.28 -8.80
N LEU A 414 -0.06 -7.24 -8.47
CA LEU A 414 -0.53 -7.52 -7.12
C LEU A 414 -0.29 -9.00 -6.76
N THR A 415 0.04 -9.23 -5.50
CA THR A 415 0.31 -10.57 -4.96
C THR A 415 -0.96 -11.38 -4.72
N PHE A 416 -2.10 -10.70 -4.60
CA PHE A 416 -3.39 -11.30 -4.33
C PHE A 416 -4.22 -11.41 -5.60
N ILE A 417 -4.89 -12.57 -5.78
CA ILE A 417 -5.75 -12.86 -6.92
C ILE A 417 -7.07 -13.48 -6.45
N SER A 418 -8.00 -13.69 -7.35
CA SER A 418 -9.23 -14.43 -7.06
C SER A 418 -9.00 -15.94 -6.99
N HIS A 419 -9.90 -16.66 -6.29
CA HIS A 419 -9.91 -18.13 -6.31
C HIS A 419 -10.00 -18.68 -7.72
N ALA A 420 -10.87 -18.12 -8.55
CA ALA A 420 -11.05 -18.54 -9.93
C ALA A 420 -9.76 -18.40 -10.75
N ASP A 421 -8.98 -17.33 -10.53
CA ASP A 421 -7.71 -17.16 -11.20
C ASP A 421 -6.65 -18.16 -10.69
N ALA A 422 -6.63 -18.44 -9.39
CA ALA A 422 -5.72 -19.43 -8.82
C ALA A 422 -5.96 -20.84 -9.36
N GLU A 423 -7.23 -21.21 -9.64
CA GLU A 423 -7.61 -22.48 -10.22
C GLU A 423 -7.31 -22.54 -11.73
N ASN A 424 -7.68 -21.50 -12.47
CA ASN A 424 -7.57 -21.48 -13.94
C ASN A 424 -6.14 -21.30 -14.45
N PHE A 425 -5.26 -20.65 -13.68
CA PHE A 425 -3.90 -20.30 -14.10
C PHE A 425 -2.80 -20.94 -13.23
N SER A 426 -3.08 -22.13 -12.70
CA SER A 426 -2.09 -22.82 -11.88
C SER A 426 -0.92 -23.35 -12.72
N PHE A 427 0.30 -22.94 -12.34
CA PHE A 427 1.56 -23.56 -12.79
C PHE A 427 2.11 -24.54 -11.74
N SER A 428 1.28 -24.92 -10.77
CA SER A 428 1.67 -25.57 -9.53
C SER A 428 2.07 -27.03 -9.71
N ALA A 429 2.89 -27.53 -8.78
CA ALA A 429 3.15 -28.95 -8.61
C ALA A 429 1.85 -29.72 -8.34
N VAL A 430 1.77 -30.97 -8.78
CA VAL A 430 0.61 -31.84 -8.52
C VAL A 430 0.37 -31.93 -7.02
N GLY A 431 -0.86 -31.56 -6.57
CA GLY A 431 -1.24 -31.59 -5.15
C GLY A 431 -0.99 -30.31 -4.36
N ALA A 432 -0.44 -29.27 -4.96
CA ALA A 432 -0.31 -27.97 -4.29
C ALA A 432 -1.68 -27.34 -4.02
N LYS A 433 -1.84 -26.76 -2.81
CA LYS A 433 -3.05 -26.05 -2.42
C LYS A 433 -2.83 -24.55 -2.42
N VAL A 434 -3.90 -23.82 -2.63
CA VAL A 434 -3.92 -22.35 -2.59
C VAL A 434 -3.77 -21.84 -1.15
N LEU A 435 -3.09 -20.73 -0.95
CA LEU A 435 -2.99 -20.01 0.32
C LEU A 435 -4.10 -18.95 0.38
N GLU A 436 -5.03 -19.12 1.31
CA GLU A 436 -6.14 -18.21 1.54
C GLU A 436 -5.76 -17.09 2.50
N LEU A 437 -6.36 -15.91 2.34
CA LEU A 437 -6.27 -14.81 3.29
C LEU A 437 -7.39 -14.93 4.33
N GLU A 438 -7.08 -14.74 5.61
CA GLU A 438 -8.06 -14.77 6.70
C GLU A 438 -9.10 -13.64 6.61
N ASN A 439 -8.70 -12.48 6.09
CA ASN A 439 -9.51 -11.27 5.99
C ASN A 439 -9.25 -10.54 4.67
N PRO A 440 -9.72 -11.10 3.53
CA PRO A 440 -9.51 -10.50 2.23
C PRO A 440 -10.27 -9.17 2.10
N GLN A 441 -9.72 -8.23 1.34
CA GLN A 441 -10.37 -6.95 1.06
C GLN A 441 -11.53 -7.08 0.06
N SER A 442 -11.43 -8.04 -0.86
CA SER A 442 -12.47 -8.35 -1.85
C SER A 442 -12.35 -9.80 -2.32
N GLU A 443 -13.35 -10.30 -3.04
CA GLU A 443 -13.33 -11.64 -3.65
C GLU A 443 -12.25 -11.75 -4.75
N GLU A 444 -11.96 -10.66 -5.46
CA GLU A 444 -10.92 -10.59 -6.50
C GLU A 444 -9.50 -10.65 -5.94
N ALA A 445 -9.33 -10.40 -4.63
CA ALA A 445 -8.04 -10.38 -3.93
C ALA A 445 -8.10 -11.26 -2.67
N SER A 446 -8.57 -12.50 -2.80
CA SER A 446 -8.87 -13.39 -1.67
C SER A 446 -7.81 -14.45 -1.40
N VAL A 447 -6.91 -14.71 -2.35
CA VAL A 447 -5.85 -15.72 -2.22
C VAL A 447 -4.51 -15.21 -2.70
N MET A 448 -3.44 -15.85 -2.22
CA MET A 448 -2.09 -15.60 -2.73
C MET A 448 -1.94 -16.18 -4.14
N ARG A 449 -1.27 -15.44 -5.05
CA ARG A 449 -1.08 -15.86 -6.44
C ARG A 449 -0.30 -17.17 -6.56
N THR A 450 -0.79 -18.09 -7.35
CA THR A 450 -0.16 -19.38 -7.68
C THR A 450 0.64 -19.34 -8.99
N SER A 451 0.46 -18.28 -9.78
CA SER A 451 1.08 -17.99 -11.07
C SER A 451 1.18 -16.47 -11.25
N LEU A 452 2.11 -16.00 -12.06
CA LEU A 452 2.22 -14.59 -12.48
C LEU A 452 1.29 -14.28 -13.68
N THR A 453 0.71 -15.30 -14.31
CA THR A 453 -0.14 -15.15 -15.51
C THR A 453 -1.35 -14.25 -15.30
N PRO A 454 -2.15 -14.35 -14.21
CA PRO A 454 -3.31 -13.48 -14.00
C PRO A 454 -2.93 -11.99 -13.95
N GLY A 455 -1.93 -11.64 -13.13
CA GLY A 455 -1.45 -10.28 -13.01
C GLY A 455 -0.89 -9.71 -14.32
N MET A 456 -0.17 -10.55 -15.07
CA MET A 456 0.34 -10.16 -16.39
C MET A 456 -0.79 -9.88 -17.38
N LEU A 457 -1.84 -10.70 -17.40
CA LEU A 457 -3.03 -10.48 -18.23
C LEU A 457 -3.74 -9.18 -17.88
N ASP A 458 -3.87 -8.88 -16.59
CA ASP A 458 -4.50 -7.63 -16.12
C ASP A 458 -3.69 -6.40 -16.52
N MET A 459 -2.37 -6.46 -16.41
CA MET A 459 -1.48 -5.38 -16.85
C MET A 459 -1.55 -5.16 -18.38
N LEU A 460 -1.60 -6.23 -19.17
CA LEU A 460 -1.78 -6.12 -20.62
C LEU A 460 -3.15 -5.53 -20.96
N ALA A 461 -4.22 -6.00 -20.32
CA ALA A 461 -5.58 -5.47 -20.52
C ALA A 461 -5.64 -3.98 -20.13
N TRP A 462 -5.01 -3.60 -19.02
CA TRP A 462 -4.96 -2.21 -18.55
C TRP A 462 -4.30 -1.27 -19.58
N ASN A 463 -3.19 -1.69 -20.17
CA ASN A 463 -2.49 -0.93 -21.21
C ASN A 463 -3.29 -0.87 -22.50
N LEU A 464 -3.84 -2.00 -22.97
CA LEU A 464 -4.66 -2.05 -24.18
C LEU A 464 -5.93 -1.18 -24.07
N ASN A 465 -6.52 -1.08 -22.88
CA ASN A 465 -7.67 -0.22 -22.63
C ASN A 465 -7.34 1.27 -22.60
N ARG A 466 -6.04 1.62 -22.63
CA ARG A 466 -5.51 3.00 -22.72
C ARG A 466 -4.81 3.26 -24.05
N ASP A 467 -5.21 2.51 -25.06
CA ASP A 467 -4.74 2.65 -26.45
C ASP A 467 -3.21 2.41 -26.63
N SER A 468 -2.58 1.70 -25.69
CA SER A 468 -1.22 1.22 -25.83
C SER A 468 -1.23 -0.14 -26.54
N GLU A 469 -1.00 -0.15 -27.86
CA GLU A 469 -1.09 -1.37 -28.66
C GLU A 469 0.16 -2.25 -28.61
N ASN A 470 1.34 -1.63 -28.50
CA ASN A 470 2.65 -2.30 -28.53
C ASN A 470 3.20 -2.49 -27.12
N VAL A 471 2.74 -3.50 -26.40
CA VAL A 471 3.08 -3.74 -24.99
C VAL A 471 3.94 -5.00 -24.85
N ARG A 472 5.10 -4.85 -24.22
CA ARG A 472 5.99 -5.94 -23.78
C ARG A 472 6.33 -5.75 -22.32
N LEU A 473 5.88 -6.65 -21.48
CA LEU A 473 6.09 -6.62 -20.03
C LEU A 473 6.73 -7.92 -19.57
N PHE A 474 7.54 -7.83 -18.53
CA PHE A 474 7.98 -8.99 -17.78
C PHE A 474 7.90 -8.73 -16.27
N GLU A 475 7.72 -9.79 -15.52
CA GLU A 475 7.75 -9.78 -14.05
C GLU A 475 8.59 -10.96 -13.55
N MET A 476 9.42 -10.71 -12.54
CA MET A 476 10.17 -11.75 -11.83
C MET A 476 9.80 -11.67 -10.35
N ALA A 477 9.04 -12.63 -9.87
CA ALA A 477 8.52 -12.59 -8.50
C ALA A 477 8.19 -13.99 -7.96
N GLN A 478 7.92 -14.06 -6.65
CA GLN A 478 7.44 -15.25 -5.99
C GLN A 478 5.96 -15.50 -6.30
N VAL A 479 5.62 -16.79 -6.39
CA VAL A 479 4.26 -17.30 -6.30
C VAL A 479 4.16 -18.15 -5.04
N TYR A 480 2.94 -18.45 -4.58
CA TYR A 480 2.71 -19.00 -3.25
C TYR A 480 1.85 -20.25 -3.33
N GLN A 481 2.25 -21.27 -2.60
CA GLN A 481 1.51 -22.54 -2.57
C GLN A 481 1.75 -23.31 -1.27
N LEU A 482 0.84 -24.20 -0.93
CA LEU A 482 1.03 -25.18 0.14
C LEU A 482 1.39 -26.52 -0.49
N VAL A 483 2.55 -27.05 -0.17
CA VAL A 483 3.01 -28.38 -0.59
C VAL A 483 3.18 -29.23 0.66
N ASP A 484 2.44 -30.33 0.77
CA ASP A 484 2.45 -31.19 1.97
C ASP A 484 2.17 -30.47 3.29
N GLY A 485 1.42 -29.34 3.23
CA GLY A 485 1.09 -28.51 4.39
C GLY A 485 2.13 -27.43 4.73
N GLU A 486 3.26 -27.43 4.06
CA GLU A 486 4.30 -26.42 4.22
C GLU A 486 4.17 -25.32 3.16
N ARG A 487 4.51 -24.08 3.54
CA ARG A 487 4.51 -22.93 2.62
C ARG A 487 5.70 -23.02 1.68
N ALA A 488 5.46 -22.89 0.41
CA ALA A 488 6.48 -22.79 -0.63
C ALA A 488 6.30 -21.47 -1.41
N GLU A 489 7.40 -20.79 -1.68
CA GLU A 489 7.44 -19.47 -2.35
C GLU A 489 8.37 -19.53 -3.58
N PRO A 490 8.09 -20.40 -4.56
CA PRO A 490 8.96 -20.54 -5.72
C PRO A 490 8.96 -19.26 -6.56
N LYS A 491 10.14 -18.91 -7.07
CA LYS A 491 10.32 -17.75 -7.94
C LYS A 491 10.02 -18.11 -9.39
N ARG A 492 9.29 -17.23 -10.06
CA ARG A 492 8.90 -17.35 -11.47
C ARG A 492 9.35 -16.12 -12.25
N ALA A 493 9.45 -16.26 -13.55
CA ALA A 493 9.50 -15.13 -14.46
C ALA A 493 8.38 -15.26 -15.47
N CYS A 494 7.62 -14.20 -15.69
CA CYS A 494 6.55 -14.15 -16.67
C CYS A 494 6.84 -13.06 -17.70
N LEU A 495 6.67 -13.40 -19.00
CA LEU A 495 6.64 -12.41 -20.08
C LEU A 495 5.22 -12.30 -20.61
N GLY A 496 4.85 -11.08 -20.97
CA GLY A 496 3.61 -10.78 -21.67
C GLY A 496 3.86 -9.86 -22.85
N ALA A 497 3.33 -10.21 -24.02
CA ALA A 497 3.44 -9.37 -25.20
C ALA A 497 2.15 -9.35 -26.00
N THR A 498 1.79 -8.18 -26.52
CA THR A 498 0.67 -8.01 -27.45
C THR A 498 1.06 -8.46 -28.87
N LEU A 499 0.10 -8.86 -29.67
CA LEU A 499 0.31 -9.25 -31.07
C LEU A 499 1.06 -8.15 -31.85
N ALA A 500 0.66 -6.89 -31.69
CA ALA A 500 1.28 -5.75 -32.34
C ALA A 500 2.76 -5.59 -31.94
N ALA A 501 3.08 -5.77 -30.65
CA ALA A 501 4.45 -5.69 -30.14
C ALA A 501 5.36 -6.79 -30.70
N VAL A 502 4.87 -8.04 -30.78
CA VAL A 502 5.64 -9.15 -31.34
C VAL A 502 5.90 -8.93 -32.83
N LYS A 503 4.87 -8.51 -33.59
CA LYS A 503 5.03 -8.18 -35.01
C LYS A 503 6.03 -7.05 -35.24
N GLY A 504 5.99 -5.99 -34.43
CA GLY A 504 6.88 -4.84 -34.52
C GLY A 504 8.37 -5.15 -34.28
N ALA A 505 8.67 -6.24 -33.57
CA ALA A 505 10.05 -6.68 -33.30
C ALA A 505 10.61 -7.66 -34.37
N MET A 506 9.76 -8.12 -35.30
CA MET A 506 10.22 -9.02 -36.36
C MET A 506 11.08 -8.26 -37.39
N PRO A 507 12.13 -8.88 -37.95
CA PRO A 507 12.93 -8.24 -39.00
C PRO A 507 12.07 -7.84 -40.21
N ALA A 508 12.39 -6.70 -40.81
CA ALA A 508 11.74 -6.26 -42.06
C ALA A 508 11.96 -7.32 -43.15
N GLY A 509 10.86 -7.85 -43.71
CA GLY A 509 10.89 -8.93 -44.69
C GLY A 509 10.55 -10.33 -44.12
N ALA A 510 10.47 -10.49 -42.81
CA ALA A 510 9.94 -11.71 -42.17
C ALA A 510 8.39 -11.77 -42.24
N ILE A 511 7.75 -10.65 -42.50
CA ILE A 511 6.29 -10.58 -42.70
C ILE A 511 6.01 -10.89 -44.15
N LEU A 512 5.46 -12.08 -44.41
CA LEU A 512 4.93 -12.43 -45.72
C LEU A 512 3.89 -11.38 -46.14
N ASP A 513 3.98 -10.96 -47.43
CA ASP A 513 3.04 -10.01 -48.03
C ASP A 513 1.61 -10.55 -47.96
N LEU A 514 0.86 -10.04 -46.98
CA LEU A 514 -0.49 -10.49 -46.60
C LEU A 514 -1.58 -9.98 -47.57
N SER A 515 -1.19 -9.37 -48.71
CA SER A 515 -2.13 -8.71 -49.58
C SER A 515 -2.88 -9.62 -50.57
N LYS A 516 -2.64 -10.92 -50.59
CA LYS A 516 -3.16 -11.78 -51.67
C LYS A 516 -4.12 -12.93 -51.35
N GLU A 517 -4.34 -13.34 -50.07
CA GLU A 517 -5.43 -14.31 -49.74
C GLU A 517 -5.76 -14.21 -48.23
N ALA A 518 -6.78 -13.47 -47.83
CA ALA A 518 -7.04 -13.07 -46.43
C ALA A 518 -7.16 -14.21 -45.40
N SER A 519 -7.77 -15.33 -45.69
CA SER A 519 -8.02 -16.40 -44.70
C SER A 519 -6.86 -17.39 -44.47
N LYS A 520 -6.06 -17.65 -45.48
CA LYS A 520 -4.84 -18.52 -45.36
C LYS A 520 -3.65 -17.70 -44.84
N SER A 521 -3.66 -16.39 -45.06
CA SER A 521 -2.61 -15.44 -44.66
C SER A 521 -2.62 -15.14 -43.16
N GLU A 522 -3.80 -15.08 -42.53
CA GLU A 522 -3.91 -14.82 -41.08
C GLU A 522 -3.33 -15.97 -40.23
N GLN A 523 -3.57 -17.20 -40.64
CA GLN A 523 -3.10 -18.39 -39.91
C GLN A 523 -1.57 -18.58 -40.05
N ALA A 524 -1.01 -18.25 -41.23
CA ALA A 524 0.43 -18.23 -41.47
C ALA A 524 1.11 -17.13 -40.67
N ALA A 525 0.53 -15.93 -40.67
CA ALA A 525 1.05 -14.81 -39.89
C ALA A 525 1.03 -15.09 -38.36
N ALA A 526 -0.04 -15.66 -37.85
CA ALA A 526 -0.12 -16.05 -36.44
C ALA A 526 0.94 -17.09 -36.05
N THR A 527 1.29 -18.00 -36.98
CA THR A 527 2.35 -18.99 -36.77
C THR A 527 3.73 -18.35 -36.69
N GLU A 528 4.03 -17.38 -37.57
CA GLU A 528 5.30 -16.66 -37.55
C GLU A 528 5.46 -15.79 -36.27
N VAL A 529 4.38 -15.15 -35.82
CA VAL A 529 4.36 -14.40 -34.56
C VAL A 529 4.64 -15.33 -33.36
N PHE A 530 4.03 -16.51 -33.32
CA PHE A 530 4.31 -17.52 -32.30
C PHE A 530 5.78 -17.96 -32.32
N ARG A 531 6.38 -18.14 -33.52
CA ARG A 531 7.80 -18.46 -33.65
C ARG A 531 8.72 -17.37 -33.14
N ALA A 532 8.39 -16.11 -33.42
CA ALA A 532 9.13 -14.97 -32.90
C ALA A 532 9.10 -14.93 -31.36
N PHE A 533 7.91 -15.10 -30.77
CA PHE A 533 7.75 -15.13 -29.32
C PHE A 533 8.49 -16.36 -28.68
N LYS A 534 8.47 -17.51 -29.35
CA LYS A 534 9.28 -18.67 -28.96
C LYS A 534 10.76 -18.32 -28.92
N GLY A 535 11.25 -17.52 -29.86
CA GLY A 535 12.63 -17.02 -29.88
C GLY A 535 12.96 -16.15 -28.66
N ASP A 536 12.03 -15.33 -28.19
CA ASP A 536 12.20 -14.56 -26.95
C ASP A 536 12.37 -15.52 -25.74
N VAL A 537 11.56 -16.56 -25.64
CA VAL A 537 11.68 -17.58 -24.57
C VAL A 537 13.00 -18.32 -24.65
N GLU A 538 13.45 -18.75 -25.85
CA GLU A 538 14.74 -19.41 -26.06
C GLU A 538 15.90 -18.50 -25.61
N ASN A 539 15.82 -17.21 -25.89
CA ASN A 539 16.80 -16.23 -25.46
C ASN A 539 16.88 -16.11 -23.94
N LEU A 540 15.75 -16.17 -23.22
CA LEU A 540 15.75 -16.13 -21.75
C LEU A 540 16.30 -17.40 -21.13
N LEU A 541 16.13 -18.54 -21.78
CA LEU A 541 16.67 -19.84 -21.33
C LEU A 541 18.16 -20.04 -21.70
N ALA A 542 18.65 -19.33 -22.73
CA ALA A 542 20.01 -19.47 -23.23
C ALA A 542 21.15 -19.22 -22.23
N PRO A 543 21.01 -18.37 -21.21
CA PRO A 543 22.04 -18.18 -20.19
C PRO A 543 22.29 -19.40 -19.32
N PHE A 544 21.31 -20.28 -19.15
CA PHE A 544 21.40 -21.42 -18.26
C PHE A 544 22.18 -22.59 -18.90
N ALA A 545 22.96 -23.29 -18.07
CA ALA A 545 23.70 -24.46 -18.52
C ALA A 545 22.73 -25.63 -18.79
N GLY A 546 22.83 -26.23 -19.95
CA GLY A 546 22.06 -27.37 -20.40
C GLY A 546 22.53 -27.85 -21.75
N LYS A 547 22.38 -29.13 -22.02
CA LYS A 547 22.83 -29.75 -23.27
C LYS A 547 21.74 -29.81 -24.32
N ASN A 548 20.48 -29.99 -23.89
CA ASN A 548 19.36 -30.22 -24.79
C ASN A 548 18.14 -29.41 -24.38
N LEU A 549 17.82 -28.37 -25.15
CA LEU A 549 16.55 -27.66 -25.08
C LEU A 549 15.59 -28.28 -26.07
N SER A 550 14.49 -28.84 -25.57
CA SER A 550 13.44 -29.47 -26.38
C SER A 550 12.06 -28.88 -26.04
N PHE A 551 11.10 -29.17 -26.91
CA PHE A 551 9.75 -28.62 -26.77
C PHE A 551 8.70 -29.75 -26.97
N ASP A 552 7.65 -29.70 -26.16
CA ASP A 552 6.48 -30.53 -26.32
C ASP A 552 5.17 -29.70 -26.33
N ARG A 553 4.03 -30.38 -26.48
CA ARG A 553 2.71 -29.73 -26.54
C ARG A 553 1.92 -29.82 -25.24
N GLN A 554 2.55 -30.22 -24.14
CA GLN A 554 1.88 -30.31 -22.84
C GLN A 554 1.86 -28.94 -22.17
N THR A 555 0.85 -28.15 -22.48
CA THR A 555 0.63 -26.81 -21.92
C THR A 555 -0.70 -26.77 -21.16
N ALA A 556 -0.85 -25.79 -20.29
CA ALA A 556 -2.11 -25.52 -19.60
C ALA A 556 -3.22 -25.15 -20.60
N GLU A 557 -4.47 -25.41 -20.22
CA GLU A 557 -5.65 -25.22 -21.08
C GLU A 557 -5.92 -23.75 -21.42
N TYR A 558 -5.41 -22.81 -20.64
CA TYR A 558 -5.53 -21.39 -20.93
C TYR A 558 -4.68 -20.91 -22.11
N PHE A 559 -3.81 -21.76 -22.65
CA PHE A 559 -3.10 -21.49 -23.89
C PHE A 559 -3.84 -22.02 -25.13
N HIS A 560 -3.60 -21.37 -26.26
CA HIS A 560 -4.14 -21.81 -27.54
C HIS A 560 -3.55 -23.19 -27.96
N PRO A 561 -4.36 -24.24 -28.26
CA PRO A 561 -3.87 -25.60 -28.44
C PRO A 561 -2.90 -25.78 -29.61
N GLY A 562 -2.95 -24.90 -30.63
CA GLY A 562 -2.09 -24.97 -31.81
C GLY A 562 -0.93 -23.99 -31.81
N ARG A 563 -0.87 -23.04 -30.83
CA ARG A 563 0.14 -21.98 -30.73
C ARG A 563 0.65 -21.85 -29.31
N SER A 564 1.01 -22.99 -28.71
CA SER A 564 1.64 -23.07 -27.39
C SER A 564 2.65 -24.22 -27.35
N ALA A 565 3.58 -24.14 -26.42
CA ALA A 565 4.56 -25.19 -26.17
C ALA A 565 5.08 -25.12 -24.73
N ARG A 566 5.56 -26.28 -24.24
CA ARG A 566 6.34 -26.37 -23.01
C ARG A 566 7.80 -26.57 -23.37
N ALA A 567 8.68 -25.81 -22.74
CA ALA A 567 10.12 -25.97 -22.90
C ALA A 567 10.68 -26.89 -21.81
N LEU A 568 11.54 -27.82 -22.23
CA LEU A 568 12.26 -28.75 -21.36
C LEU A 568 13.75 -28.56 -21.57
N LEU A 569 14.48 -28.34 -20.47
CA LEU A 569 15.95 -28.30 -20.49
C LEU A 569 16.47 -29.59 -19.89
N ASP A 570 17.14 -30.43 -20.72
CA ASP A 570 17.57 -31.80 -20.39
C ASP A 570 16.44 -32.67 -19.80
N GLY A 571 15.23 -32.55 -20.37
CA GLY A 571 14.06 -33.32 -19.98
C GLY A 571 13.26 -32.74 -18.79
N LEU A 572 13.78 -31.71 -18.09
CA LEU A 572 13.07 -31.04 -17.01
C LEU A 572 12.24 -29.86 -17.54
N PRO A 573 10.93 -29.79 -17.26
CA PRO A 573 10.11 -28.66 -17.64
C PRO A 573 10.61 -27.36 -16.99
N VAL A 574 10.84 -26.32 -17.80
CA VAL A 574 11.37 -25.03 -17.33
C VAL A 574 10.52 -23.82 -17.74
N ALA A 575 9.64 -23.97 -18.71
CA ALA A 575 8.71 -22.92 -19.11
C ALA A 575 7.48 -23.46 -19.82
N GLN A 576 6.36 -22.73 -19.75
CA GLN A 576 5.21 -22.86 -20.63
C GLN A 576 4.97 -21.53 -21.32
N PHE A 577 4.62 -21.56 -22.60
CA PHE A 577 4.43 -20.32 -23.34
C PHE A 577 3.51 -20.50 -24.55
N GLY A 578 2.91 -19.42 -24.99
CA GLY A 578 2.06 -19.43 -26.18
C GLY A 578 1.12 -18.23 -26.27
N GLN A 579 0.29 -18.27 -27.27
CA GLN A 579 -0.88 -17.39 -27.37
C GLN A 579 -1.91 -17.81 -26.31
N ILE A 580 -2.54 -16.84 -25.68
CA ILE A 580 -3.65 -17.09 -24.76
C ILE A 580 -4.85 -17.59 -25.56
N HIS A 581 -5.61 -18.53 -24.97
CA HIS A 581 -6.83 -19.07 -25.57
C HIS A 581 -7.84 -17.94 -25.85
N PRO A 582 -8.51 -17.92 -27.02
CA PRO A 582 -9.45 -16.85 -27.36
C PRO A 582 -10.57 -16.64 -26.34
N ASP A 583 -11.07 -17.71 -25.72
CA ASP A 583 -12.11 -17.61 -24.68
C ASP A 583 -11.61 -16.90 -23.43
N VAL A 584 -10.37 -17.16 -23.02
CA VAL A 584 -9.72 -16.47 -21.89
C VAL A 584 -9.47 -15.01 -22.24
N ALA A 585 -8.98 -14.73 -23.45
CA ALA A 585 -8.77 -13.37 -23.94
C ALA A 585 -10.10 -12.60 -24.01
N GLY A 586 -11.17 -13.22 -24.48
CA GLY A 586 -12.51 -12.64 -24.50
C GLY A 586 -13.08 -12.34 -23.12
N ALA A 587 -12.95 -13.27 -22.17
CA ALA A 587 -13.39 -13.09 -20.78
C ALA A 587 -12.66 -11.88 -20.11
N ARG A 588 -11.39 -11.67 -20.44
CA ARG A 588 -10.58 -10.55 -19.95
C ARG A 588 -10.67 -9.28 -20.80
N LYS A 589 -11.54 -9.26 -21.81
CA LYS A 589 -11.77 -8.12 -22.71
C LYS A 589 -10.49 -7.61 -23.39
N LEU A 590 -9.57 -8.52 -23.72
CA LEU A 590 -8.36 -8.18 -24.46
C LEU A 590 -8.73 -7.82 -25.90
N ARG A 591 -8.27 -6.67 -26.37
CA ARG A 591 -8.63 -6.11 -27.69
C ARG A 591 -7.83 -6.71 -28.85
N GLN A 592 -6.79 -7.48 -28.55
CA GLN A 592 -5.97 -8.20 -29.53
C GLN A 592 -5.40 -9.46 -28.89
N ASP A 593 -4.87 -10.37 -29.71
CA ASP A 593 -4.17 -11.55 -29.25
C ASP A 593 -2.96 -11.17 -28.39
N VAL A 594 -2.75 -11.90 -27.30
CA VAL A 594 -1.61 -11.75 -26.42
C VAL A 594 -0.85 -13.08 -26.29
N PHE A 595 0.45 -12.97 -26.09
CA PHE A 595 1.37 -14.06 -25.90
C PHE A 595 1.96 -13.97 -24.50
N LEU A 596 1.98 -15.11 -23.80
CA LEU A 596 2.56 -15.23 -22.46
C LEU A 596 3.58 -16.33 -22.41
N ALA A 597 4.56 -16.17 -21.52
CA ALA A 597 5.47 -17.22 -21.11
C ALA A 597 5.68 -17.15 -19.60
N GLU A 598 5.58 -18.28 -18.91
CA GLU A 598 5.95 -18.39 -17.51
C GLU A 598 7.08 -19.41 -17.36
N LEU A 599 8.19 -18.96 -16.72
CA LEU A 599 9.42 -19.72 -16.52
C LEU A 599 9.53 -20.15 -15.06
N ASP A 600 9.93 -21.39 -14.84
CA ASP A 600 10.27 -21.94 -13.54
C ASP A 600 11.72 -21.65 -13.22
N LEU A 601 11.99 -20.60 -12.43
CA LEU A 601 13.34 -20.23 -12.05
C LEU A 601 13.95 -21.24 -11.06
N GLU A 602 13.13 -21.88 -10.21
CA GLU A 602 13.62 -22.89 -9.27
C GLU A 602 14.18 -24.12 -9.99
N ASN A 603 13.62 -24.49 -11.13
CA ASN A 603 14.14 -25.55 -11.98
C ASN A 603 15.38 -25.12 -12.80
N LEU A 604 15.59 -23.83 -12.97
CA LEU A 604 16.72 -23.26 -13.71
C LEU A 604 17.94 -22.95 -12.82
N TYR A 605 17.74 -22.48 -11.59
CA TYR A 605 18.82 -22.09 -10.68
C TYR A 605 19.88 -23.19 -10.41
N PRO A 606 19.49 -24.45 -10.16
CA PRO A 606 20.47 -25.50 -9.88
C PRO A 606 21.40 -25.83 -11.06
N ARG A 607 21.02 -25.39 -12.27
CA ARG A 607 21.84 -25.62 -13.47
C ARG A 607 23.00 -24.65 -13.57
N GLY A 608 22.92 -23.51 -12.91
CA GLY A 608 23.88 -22.44 -13.03
C GLY A 608 23.86 -21.74 -14.39
N LEU A 609 24.69 -20.73 -14.53
CA LEU A 609 24.87 -20.05 -15.81
C LEU A 609 25.86 -20.77 -16.69
N ARG A 610 25.64 -20.70 -18.00
CA ARG A 610 26.55 -21.26 -19.02
C ARG A 610 27.85 -20.49 -19.03
N GLU A 611 28.96 -21.18 -18.88
CA GLU A 611 30.27 -20.62 -19.09
C GLU A 611 30.54 -20.43 -20.60
N PRO A 612 30.99 -19.24 -21.03
CA PRO A 612 31.41 -19.03 -22.40
C PRO A 612 32.62 -19.91 -22.75
N LEU A 613 32.43 -20.75 -23.76
CA LEU A 613 33.54 -21.56 -24.28
C LEU A 613 34.06 -20.96 -25.60
N SER A 614 35.35 -20.68 -25.66
CA SER A 614 35.99 -20.26 -26.90
C SER A 614 36.22 -21.48 -27.81
N ALA A 615 35.73 -21.36 -29.03
CA ALA A 615 36.04 -22.34 -30.06
C ALA A 615 36.80 -21.66 -31.22
N PRO A 616 37.84 -22.32 -31.79
CA PRO A 616 38.50 -21.76 -32.95
C PRO A 616 37.53 -21.58 -34.13
N LEU A 617 37.67 -20.48 -34.85
CA LEU A 617 36.89 -20.29 -36.09
C LEU A 617 37.25 -21.39 -37.08
N PRO A 618 36.25 -21.98 -37.75
CA PRO A 618 36.49 -22.99 -38.77
C PRO A 618 37.34 -22.45 -39.92
N LYS A 619 38.41 -23.14 -40.23
CA LYS A 619 39.33 -22.76 -41.32
C LYS A 619 38.86 -23.25 -42.69
N TYR A 620 37.98 -24.25 -42.71
CA TYR A 620 37.53 -24.91 -43.93
C TYR A 620 36.06 -24.61 -44.21
N PRO A 621 35.66 -24.56 -45.51
CA PRO A 621 34.29 -24.22 -45.86
C PRO A 621 33.30 -25.29 -45.41
N ALA A 622 32.08 -24.83 -45.05
CA ALA A 622 30.94 -25.71 -44.79
C ALA A 622 30.26 -26.09 -46.11
N VAL A 623 29.57 -27.22 -46.10
CA VAL A 623 28.75 -27.74 -47.20
C VAL A 623 27.34 -27.92 -46.69
N ASP A 624 26.37 -27.26 -47.31
CA ASP A 624 24.96 -27.43 -47.00
C ASP A 624 24.31 -28.49 -47.91
N ARG A 625 23.43 -29.33 -47.34
CA ARG A 625 22.61 -30.28 -48.07
C ARG A 625 21.14 -30.14 -47.63
N ASP A 626 20.30 -30.03 -48.62
CA ASP A 626 18.86 -29.90 -48.40
C ASP A 626 18.19 -31.26 -48.68
N PHE A 627 17.25 -31.64 -47.82
CA PHE A 627 16.47 -32.87 -47.92
C PHE A 627 15.00 -32.51 -47.85
N SER A 628 14.23 -32.91 -48.83
CA SER A 628 12.77 -32.74 -48.83
C SER A 628 12.09 -34.06 -48.48
N PHE A 629 11.26 -34.04 -47.43
CA PHE A 629 10.55 -35.22 -46.94
C PHE A 629 9.05 -34.95 -46.74
N ILE A 630 8.26 -35.98 -46.86
CA ILE A 630 6.86 -36.01 -46.40
C ILE A 630 6.78 -36.90 -45.17
N PHE A 631 6.17 -36.37 -44.11
CA PHE A 631 5.91 -37.06 -42.85
C PHE A 631 4.42 -37.04 -42.50
N ASP A 632 3.99 -37.95 -41.65
CA ASP A 632 2.71 -37.86 -40.97
C ASP A 632 2.74 -36.77 -39.92
N ASP A 633 1.58 -36.12 -39.63
CA ASP A 633 1.45 -35.04 -38.65
C ASP A 633 1.90 -35.40 -37.23
N ALA A 634 1.94 -36.69 -36.90
CA ALA A 634 2.44 -37.19 -35.62
C ALA A 634 3.96 -37.08 -35.46
N VAL A 635 4.72 -37.01 -36.56
CA VAL A 635 6.21 -36.93 -36.50
C VAL A 635 6.61 -35.45 -36.32
N SER A 636 7.25 -35.14 -35.22
CA SER A 636 7.75 -33.80 -34.92
C SER A 636 9.16 -33.58 -35.47
N PHE A 637 9.56 -32.32 -35.69
CA PHE A 637 10.94 -31.98 -36.04
C PHE A 637 11.93 -32.46 -34.96
N GLU A 638 11.55 -32.43 -33.68
CA GLU A 638 12.41 -32.91 -32.60
C GLU A 638 12.76 -34.38 -32.73
N GLN A 639 11.82 -35.24 -33.14
CA GLN A 639 12.08 -36.64 -33.44
C GLN A 639 13.05 -36.78 -34.61
N MET A 640 12.90 -35.97 -35.66
CA MET A 640 13.83 -35.93 -36.78
C MET A 640 15.24 -35.52 -36.35
N ARG A 641 15.34 -34.49 -35.51
CA ARG A 641 16.62 -34.01 -34.96
C ARG A 641 17.31 -35.07 -34.12
N GLN A 642 16.55 -35.76 -33.27
CA GLN A 642 17.04 -36.86 -32.44
C GLN A 642 17.52 -38.05 -33.31
N ALA A 643 16.78 -38.40 -34.32
CA ALA A 643 17.16 -39.45 -35.25
C ALA A 643 18.43 -39.12 -36.02
N ALA A 644 18.54 -37.89 -36.53
CA ALA A 644 19.78 -37.43 -37.19
C ALA A 644 20.98 -37.35 -36.23
N ALA A 645 20.78 -36.94 -34.97
CA ALA A 645 21.83 -36.92 -33.96
C ALA A 645 22.30 -38.30 -33.52
N ALA A 646 21.40 -39.29 -33.47
CA ALA A 646 21.70 -40.70 -33.15
C ALA A 646 22.67 -41.34 -34.13
N GLU A 647 22.75 -40.84 -35.37
CA GLU A 647 23.71 -41.30 -36.38
C GLU A 647 25.17 -40.90 -36.11
N GLN A 648 25.40 -40.03 -35.11
CA GLN A 648 26.74 -39.61 -34.65
C GLN A 648 27.65 -39.13 -35.78
N VAL A 649 27.13 -38.36 -36.75
CA VAL A 649 27.89 -37.81 -37.86
C VAL A 649 28.77 -36.64 -37.32
N ASN A 650 30.06 -36.92 -37.18
CA ASN A 650 31.04 -35.96 -36.55
C ASN A 650 31.11 -34.62 -37.27
N GLU A 651 30.89 -34.57 -38.56
CA GLU A 651 30.96 -33.36 -39.38
C GLU A 651 29.64 -32.58 -39.41
N LEU A 652 28.53 -33.14 -38.90
CA LEU A 652 27.28 -32.42 -38.82
C LEU A 652 27.34 -31.30 -37.78
N ARG A 653 27.23 -30.06 -38.24
CA ARG A 653 27.28 -28.86 -37.39
C ARG A 653 25.92 -28.28 -37.08
N GLU A 654 25.02 -28.36 -38.04
CA GLU A 654 23.65 -27.83 -37.91
C GLU A 654 22.67 -28.73 -38.66
N PHE A 655 21.51 -28.99 -38.09
CA PHE A 655 20.40 -29.63 -38.72
C PHE A 655 19.13 -28.86 -38.38
N LYS A 656 18.50 -28.26 -39.37
CA LYS A 656 17.37 -27.34 -39.15
C LYS A 656 16.28 -27.47 -40.22
N PRO A 657 15.02 -27.16 -39.89
CA PRO A 657 13.97 -27.01 -40.85
C PRO A 657 14.14 -25.71 -41.62
N VAL A 658 13.91 -25.70 -42.89
CA VAL A 658 13.96 -24.53 -43.77
C VAL A 658 12.56 -24.08 -44.12
N GLU A 659 11.73 -25.03 -44.54
CA GLU A 659 10.38 -24.75 -44.99
C GLU A 659 9.45 -25.93 -44.65
N MET A 660 8.21 -25.68 -44.32
CA MET A 660 7.15 -26.65 -44.11
C MET A 660 5.94 -26.29 -44.99
N PHE A 661 5.44 -27.29 -45.73
CA PHE A 661 4.36 -27.08 -46.67
C PHE A 661 3.25 -28.15 -46.47
N ARG A 662 2.00 -27.70 -46.54
CA ARG A 662 0.81 -28.55 -46.49
C ARG A 662 -0.06 -28.24 -47.70
N SER A 663 -0.47 -29.28 -48.42
CA SER A 663 -1.46 -29.13 -49.49
C SER A 663 -2.26 -30.40 -49.70
N ALA A 664 -3.38 -30.30 -50.40
CA ALA A 664 -4.18 -31.46 -50.78
C ALA A 664 -3.41 -32.49 -51.58
N SER A 665 -2.35 -32.07 -52.31
CA SER A 665 -1.51 -32.96 -53.12
C SER A 665 -0.57 -33.85 -52.29
N ILE A 666 -0.33 -33.51 -51.00
CA ILE A 666 0.51 -34.26 -50.08
C ILE A 666 -0.30 -35.31 -49.34
N GLY A 667 -1.61 -35.15 -49.28
CA GLY A 667 -2.53 -36.02 -48.55
C GLY A 667 -2.96 -35.47 -47.19
N ALA A 668 -4.14 -35.87 -46.71
CA ALA A 668 -4.64 -35.49 -45.40
C ALA A 668 -3.80 -36.12 -44.29
N GLY A 669 -3.51 -35.36 -43.23
CA GLY A 669 -2.70 -35.85 -42.09
C GLY A 669 -1.20 -35.91 -42.36
N LYS A 670 -0.71 -35.30 -43.47
CA LYS A 670 0.72 -35.24 -43.83
C LYS A 670 1.21 -33.84 -44.14
N TYR A 671 2.49 -33.65 -44.00
CA TYR A 671 3.18 -32.39 -44.35
C TYR A 671 4.51 -32.67 -45.05
N SER A 672 4.93 -31.77 -45.93
CA SER A 672 6.25 -31.75 -46.54
C SER A 672 7.15 -30.81 -45.77
N ILE A 673 8.38 -31.22 -45.51
CA ILE A 673 9.38 -30.41 -44.82
C ILE A 673 10.68 -30.42 -45.60
N LEU A 674 11.27 -29.25 -45.79
CA LEU A 674 12.61 -29.07 -46.30
C LEU A 674 13.57 -28.91 -45.09
N LEU A 675 14.52 -29.81 -45.00
CA LEU A 675 15.51 -29.91 -43.94
C LEU A 675 16.89 -29.55 -44.48
N ARG A 676 17.66 -28.75 -43.77
CA ARG A 676 19.04 -28.43 -44.14
C ARG A 676 20.00 -29.01 -43.12
N ALA A 677 20.98 -29.77 -43.60
CA ALA A 677 22.12 -30.23 -42.85
C ALA A 677 23.39 -29.48 -43.29
N LYS A 678 24.13 -28.90 -42.36
CA LYS A 678 25.42 -28.22 -42.58
C LYS A 678 26.54 -29.12 -42.11
N PHE A 679 27.44 -29.51 -43.02
CA PHE A 679 28.59 -30.34 -42.74
C PHE A 679 29.85 -29.49 -42.78
N GLN A 680 30.74 -29.68 -41.81
CA GLN A 680 32.02 -28.96 -41.73
C GLN A 680 33.02 -29.73 -40.88
N SER A 681 34.25 -29.86 -41.38
CA SER A 681 35.40 -30.41 -40.63
C SER A 681 36.27 -29.27 -40.09
N SER A 682 36.84 -29.44 -38.90
CA SER A 682 37.84 -28.56 -38.31
C SER A 682 39.23 -28.80 -38.87
N GLU A 683 39.47 -29.91 -39.54
CA GLU A 683 40.82 -30.37 -39.94
C GLU A 683 41.08 -30.21 -41.44
N ARG A 684 40.08 -30.32 -42.31
CA ARG A 684 40.22 -30.29 -43.77
C ARG A 684 38.92 -29.94 -44.49
N THR A 685 39.04 -29.63 -45.77
CA THR A 685 37.87 -29.52 -46.66
C THR A 685 37.24 -30.91 -46.85
N LEU A 686 35.92 -31.01 -46.70
CA LEU A 686 35.20 -32.27 -46.93
C LEU A 686 35.12 -32.61 -48.43
N ARG A 687 35.30 -33.86 -48.76
CA ARG A 687 35.13 -34.37 -50.13
C ARG A 687 33.61 -34.69 -50.37
N GLU A 688 33.17 -34.63 -51.61
CA GLU A 688 31.78 -34.89 -51.99
C GLU A 688 31.31 -36.29 -51.56
N GLU A 689 32.19 -37.30 -51.68
CA GLU A 689 31.89 -38.69 -51.25
C GLU A 689 31.64 -38.81 -49.75
N GLU A 690 32.30 -38.01 -48.92
CA GLU A 690 32.15 -38.01 -47.45
C GLU A 690 30.85 -37.35 -47.07
N VAL A 691 30.54 -36.23 -47.72
CA VAL A 691 29.26 -35.52 -47.53
C VAL A 691 28.11 -36.39 -47.99
N ALA A 692 28.23 -37.07 -49.14
CA ALA A 692 27.22 -37.99 -49.64
C ALA A 692 26.98 -39.14 -48.67
N LYS A 693 28.04 -39.77 -48.13
CA LYS A 693 27.93 -40.82 -47.13
C LYS A 693 27.25 -40.37 -45.83
N SER A 694 27.60 -39.21 -45.33
CA SER A 694 26.99 -38.58 -44.14
C SER A 694 25.53 -38.23 -44.40
N SER A 695 25.23 -37.70 -45.57
CA SER A 695 23.86 -37.41 -46.01
C SER A 695 22.99 -38.68 -46.09
N ALA A 696 23.54 -39.78 -46.64
CA ALA A 696 22.83 -41.02 -46.76
C ALA A 696 22.42 -41.62 -45.38
N LYS A 697 23.26 -41.48 -44.36
CA LYS A 697 22.93 -41.87 -42.97
C LYS A 697 21.74 -41.07 -42.44
N ILE A 698 21.73 -39.74 -42.59
CA ILE A 698 20.64 -38.88 -42.16
C ILE A 698 19.36 -39.24 -42.90
N VAL A 699 19.42 -39.43 -44.22
CA VAL A 699 18.29 -39.84 -45.04
C VAL A 699 17.72 -41.17 -44.54
N ALA A 700 18.56 -42.17 -44.27
CA ALA A 700 18.11 -43.46 -43.75
C ALA A 700 17.45 -43.34 -42.38
N ALA A 701 17.99 -42.53 -41.47
CA ALA A 701 17.39 -42.26 -40.17
C ALA A 701 15.99 -41.60 -40.29
N LEU A 702 15.85 -40.62 -41.20
CA LEU A 702 14.56 -39.97 -41.48
C LEU A 702 13.52 -40.91 -42.13
N GLN A 703 13.97 -41.80 -43.00
CA GLN A 703 13.11 -42.86 -43.57
C GLN A 703 12.67 -43.84 -42.49
N GLY A 704 13.54 -44.19 -41.53
CA GLY A 704 13.20 -44.99 -40.36
C GLY A 704 12.09 -44.41 -39.47
N LEU A 705 11.87 -43.10 -39.49
CA LEU A 705 10.75 -42.41 -38.86
C LEU A 705 9.47 -42.42 -39.71
N GLY A 706 9.45 -43.12 -40.86
CA GLY A 706 8.32 -43.12 -41.80
C GLY A 706 8.34 -41.95 -42.80
N GLY A 707 9.45 -41.26 -42.91
CA GLY A 707 9.66 -40.17 -43.88
C GLY A 707 9.77 -40.68 -45.32
N THR A 708 9.01 -40.11 -46.25
CA THR A 708 9.15 -40.36 -47.69
C THR A 708 9.90 -39.24 -48.32
N GLN A 709 11.10 -39.50 -48.85
CA GLN A 709 11.91 -38.48 -49.52
C GLN A 709 11.25 -38.08 -50.85
N ARG A 710 11.23 -36.77 -51.10
CA ARG A 710 10.81 -36.20 -52.39
C ARG A 710 12.05 -35.98 -53.25
N ALA A 711 11.92 -36.33 -54.54
CA ALA A 711 12.97 -36.08 -55.53
C ALA A 711 13.22 -34.59 -55.74
#